data_e75230acdf80b1622aff217e671d9621
#
_entry.id   e75230acdf80b1622aff217e671d9621
#
_cell.length_a   1.000
_cell.length_b   1.000
_cell.length_c   1.000
_cell.angle_alpha   90.00
_cell.angle_beta   90.00
_cell.angle_gamma   90.00
#
_symmetry.space_group_name_H-M   'P 1'
#
loop_
_entity.id
_entity.type
_entity.pdbx_description
1 polymer ?
#
loop_
_entity_poly.entity_id
_entity_poly.type
_entity_poly.pdbx_seq_one_letter_code
_entity_poly.pdbx_strand_id
1 'polypeptide(L)'
;MSSSRPAVVPKRRVLQTTRLVNALLFALAVAAVPAAAQQRGDGADEATQTLDQINVTGTHLRRVDAETASPVVVIDRQRIEDSGQNTLGQLLQRLPMMAGFQTGPALNSNFSHGRALVSLRNLGPERTLVLVNGHRMAGPASSVASAPGVDVNAIPAAMVERVEVLTDGASSVYGSDAIGGVVNVILKDTYDGFAATADYAQSTHGDANRRTLGLEWGKTWDRGGLIVGLSQNSMNPVFNRDRSYAAKAVEYLDGQVSEVRGANTRAFLTDGRVLTPVDGVAPGPVGEEAFRPYNRATDSYNVYDAQYLITPIKRTNASLHGSFDFTPIVQGYMDVFWTRSKTVSRLDAYGLEMPDAVDNYYNPFGDQLDAYYLRSPQANTRVYTSTMFQTNVVAGVRGRVDGTSWQWDAAAGYARYKDTLVRTGFSITSALNNAVGASFLDSDGVVKCGAPGAVIVGCTPINVFNPSDPATIAALRGTQRPVDLIDESQMRFVDISANGDLFKLPAGRVQAAVGLVYRTNKFAQGTTSDVAAADADGNCDYNDGCILKQGREESVREAYAELLVPLLKDVPFANVLNLNLGSRYSNYDAWGNTTNSKVAIEWRPIANLLVRATGSQVFRAPALGDLYGSPYNSVIDNTGDFQDPCTGFTGAPNPACANVPNDGSFTNTAQFNVVTSGANNVGFKLKPERGRSYNVGLVYDPDQVRGLSLNVDSWRVVLDDMLTGVGYQQVVSDCFDGSEAAFCPLIQRDATGQLTRVSVPFAYNSGKVDIRGYDAGIHYTLADTAWGTFATGLDATFFSSYRFAGDPHNYVGENSSWGNMPRWRAVANLAWDNGPWHASWNARYLGRTVNGSQYENFCVDTNADGSCAYFPIGSVVYHDASLSRKIASLHSTLAVGIDNLGDRKPPRFYSYSNAANTEASTYDTLGRYVWSRLRVEF
;
A
#
# COMPACT_ATOMS: atom_id res chain seq x y z
N MET A 1 -28.49 60.39 2.38
CA MET A 1 -28.27 60.30 0.94
C MET A 1 -27.75 58.89 0.67
N SER A 2 -28.57 58.12 0.01
CA SER A 2 -28.41 56.70 -0.30
C SER A 2 -27.36 56.47 -1.36
N SER A 3 -26.44 55.52 -1.14
CA SER A 3 -25.63 54.92 -2.17
C SER A 3 -25.89 53.41 -2.22
N SER A 4 -26.55 53.02 -3.29
CA SER A 4 -26.92 51.66 -3.67
C SER A 4 -25.69 50.83 -4.00
N ARG A 5 -25.60 49.64 -3.40
CA ARG A 5 -24.71 48.56 -3.84
C ARG A 5 -25.38 47.79 -5.01
N PRO A 6 -24.68 47.40 -6.05
CA PRO A 6 -25.24 46.53 -7.09
C PRO A 6 -25.33 45.09 -6.61
N ALA A 7 -26.46 44.45 -6.84
CA ALA A 7 -26.73 43.07 -6.60
C ALA A 7 -25.88 42.16 -7.50
N VAL A 8 -25.17 41.24 -6.90
CA VAL A 8 -24.47 40.15 -7.62
C VAL A 8 -25.50 39.08 -7.97
N VAL A 9 -25.79 38.94 -9.26
CA VAL A 9 -26.62 37.86 -9.82
C VAL A 9 -25.79 36.58 -9.85
N PRO A 10 -26.27 35.47 -9.27
CA PRO A 10 -25.54 34.19 -9.34
C PRO A 10 -25.60 33.63 -10.79
N LYS A 11 -24.46 33.46 -11.43
CA LYS A 11 -24.33 32.76 -12.70
C LYS A 11 -24.73 31.28 -12.50
N ARG A 12 -25.87 30.90 -13.03
CA ARG A 12 -26.31 29.51 -13.18
C ARG A 12 -25.28 28.74 -14.00
N ARG A 13 -24.70 27.70 -13.40
CA ARG A 13 -23.86 26.71 -14.10
C ARG A 13 -24.75 25.80 -14.97
N VAL A 14 -24.86 26.09 -16.26
CA VAL A 14 -25.58 25.27 -17.26
C VAL A 14 -24.60 24.54 -18.20
N LEU A 15 -23.41 24.15 -17.72
CA LEU A 15 -22.36 23.63 -18.62
C LEU A 15 -21.92 22.18 -18.33
N GLN A 16 -22.66 21.43 -17.52
CA GLN A 16 -22.23 20.06 -17.20
C GLN A 16 -23.00 18.93 -17.87
N THR A 17 -24.19 19.19 -18.40
CA THR A 17 -25.00 18.18 -19.12
C THR A 17 -24.50 17.91 -20.54
N THR A 18 -23.84 18.87 -21.19
CA THR A 18 -23.35 18.73 -22.57
C THR A 18 -22.19 17.73 -22.74
N ARG A 19 -21.41 17.46 -21.68
CA ARG A 19 -20.26 16.54 -21.77
C ARG A 19 -20.66 15.06 -21.66
N LEU A 20 -21.71 14.74 -20.92
CA LEU A 20 -22.28 13.39 -20.85
C LEU A 20 -22.97 13.02 -22.18
N VAL A 21 -23.68 13.97 -22.80
CA VAL A 21 -24.35 13.76 -24.10
C VAL A 21 -23.33 13.55 -25.21
N ASN A 22 -22.19 14.26 -25.19
CA ASN A 22 -21.14 14.07 -26.20
C ASN A 22 -20.37 12.75 -26.04
N ALA A 23 -20.22 12.20 -24.83
CA ALA A 23 -19.63 10.87 -24.61
C ALA A 23 -20.56 9.76 -25.08
N LEU A 24 -21.88 9.90 -24.90
CA LEU A 24 -22.88 8.98 -25.41
C LEU A 24 -23.01 9.05 -26.96
N LEU A 25 -22.90 10.23 -27.55
CA LEU A 25 -22.95 10.40 -29.02
C LEU A 25 -21.70 9.86 -29.72
N PHE A 26 -20.52 9.91 -29.05
CA PHE A 26 -19.30 9.31 -29.58
C PHE A 26 -19.32 7.77 -29.51
N ALA A 27 -19.92 7.18 -28.48
CA ALA A 27 -20.11 5.74 -28.36
C ALA A 27 -21.13 5.21 -29.38
N LEU A 28 -22.17 6.00 -29.74
CA LEU A 28 -23.16 5.65 -30.77
C LEU A 28 -22.62 5.78 -32.20
N ALA A 29 -21.64 6.63 -32.47
CA ALA A 29 -21.03 6.79 -33.78
C ALA A 29 -20.09 5.64 -34.19
N VAL A 30 -19.55 4.86 -33.21
CA VAL A 30 -18.69 3.70 -33.46
C VAL A 30 -19.51 2.43 -33.74
N ALA A 31 -20.82 2.41 -33.40
CA ALA A 31 -21.68 1.25 -33.51
C ALA A 31 -22.27 0.99 -34.93
N ALA A 32 -21.85 1.71 -35.95
CA ALA A 32 -22.45 1.62 -37.32
C ALA A 32 -21.55 0.83 -38.28
N VAL A 33 -21.03 -0.34 -37.90
CA VAL A 33 -20.41 -1.29 -38.83
C VAL A 33 -21.32 -2.52 -38.89
N PRO A 34 -21.88 -2.92 -40.05
CA PRO A 34 -22.73 -4.09 -40.12
C PRO A 34 -21.89 -5.37 -40.10
N ALA A 35 -22.02 -6.16 -39.01
CA ALA A 35 -21.48 -7.53 -38.94
C ALA A 35 -22.51 -8.52 -39.51
N ALA A 36 -22.12 -9.32 -40.48
CA ALA A 36 -22.92 -10.45 -40.99
C ALA A 36 -22.96 -11.56 -39.97
N ALA A 37 -24.13 -11.82 -39.39
CA ALA A 37 -24.37 -12.90 -38.45
C ALA A 37 -24.53 -14.23 -39.16
N GLN A 38 -23.71 -15.25 -38.86
CA GLN A 38 -23.98 -16.64 -39.17
C GLN A 38 -24.70 -17.31 -38.00
N GLN A 39 -25.94 -17.73 -38.26
CA GLN A 39 -26.69 -18.60 -37.34
C GLN A 39 -26.05 -19.99 -37.29
N ARG A 40 -25.74 -20.47 -36.09
CA ARG A 40 -25.46 -21.88 -35.80
C ARG A 40 -26.67 -22.51 -35.17
N GLY A 41 -27.10 -23.64 -35.75
CA GLY A 41 -28.23 -24.43 -35.30
C GLY A 41 -27.94 -25.27 -34.05
N ASP A 42 -28.95 -25.41 -33.21
CA ASP A 42 -28.98 -26.26 -32.03
C ASP A 42 -28.92 -27.74 -32.44
N GLY A 43 -27.89 -28.43 -31.98
CA GLY A 43 -27.80 -29.87 -31.95
C GLY A 43 -27.44 -30.30 -30.52
N ALA A 44 -28.46 -30.78 -29.80
CA ALA A 44 -28.25 -31.35 -28.47
C ALA A 44 -27.67 -32.77 -28.58
N ASP A 45 -26.42 -32.93 -28.16
CA ASP A 45 -25.85 -34.18 -27.74
C ASP A 45 -25.61 -34.16 -26.25
N GLU A 46 -26.28 -35.01 -25.48
CA GLU A 46 -26.01 -35.30 -24.08
C GLU A 46 -24.63 -35.96 -23.94
N ALA A 47 -23.57 -35.12 -23.92
CA ALA A 47 -22.29 -35.57 -23.45
C ALA A 47 -22.28 -35.52 -21.91
N THR A 48 -22.05 -36.66 -21.29
CA THR A 48 -21.76 -36.81 -19.86
C THR A 48 -20.73 -35.76 -19.49
N GLN A 49 -21.10 -34.67 -18.79
CA GLN A 49 -20.18 -33.67 -18.28
C GLN A 49 -19.27 -34.34 -17.26
N THR A 50 -18.07 -34.71 -17.67
CA THR A 50 -16.95 -34.87 -16.73
C THR A 50 -16.69 -33.51 -16.16
N LEU A 51 -17.00 -33.33 -14.87
CA LEU A 51 -16.66 -32.12 -14.14
C LEU A 51 -15.15 -31.82 -14.34
N ASP A 52 -14.83 -30.73 -14.98
CA ASP A 52 -13.44 -30.31 -15.21
C ASP A 52 -12.75 -30.13 -13.85
N GLN A 53 -11.58 -30.74 -13.70
CA GLN A 53 -10.76 -30.59 -12.48
C GLN A 53 -10.25 -29.17 -12.40
N ILE A 54 -10.57 -28.48 -11.31
CA ILE A 54 -10.18 -27.08 -11.06
C ILE A 54 -8.90 -27.03 -10.23
N ASN A 55 -7.97 -26.12 -10.55
CA ASN A 55 -6.89 -25.74 -9.65
C ASN A 55 -7.45 -24.75 -8.63
N VAL A 56 -7.49 -25.14 -7.35
CA VAL A 56 -7.91 -24.29 -6.25
C VAL A 56 -6.68 -23.76 -5.51
N THR A 57 -6.64 -22.48 -5.22
CA THR A 57 -5.55 -21.87 -4.45
C THR A 57 -5.39 -22.56 -3.08
N GLY A 58 -4.12 -22.83 -2.67
CA GLY A 58 -3.79 -23.52 -1.41
C GLY A 58 -3.31 -24.96 -1.55
N THR A 59 -3.29 -25.48 -2.77
CA THR A 59 -2.71 -26.80 -3.11
C THR A 59 -2.31 -26.84 -4.58
N HIS A 60 -1.32 -27.67 -4.92
CA HIS A 60 -0.96 -28.00 -6.30
C HIS A 60 -1.69 -29.28 -6.79
N LEU A 61 -2.53 -29.89 -5.96
CA LEU A 61 -3.37 -31.01 -6.33
C LEU A 61 -4.64 -30.50 -7.03
N ARG A 62 -4.98 -31.05 -8.17
CA ARG A 62 -6.23 -30.71 -8.88
C ARG A 62 -7.42 -31.44 -8.26
N ARG A 63 -8.49 -30.70 -8.06
CA ARG A 63 -9.70 -31.23 -7.40
C ARG A 63 -10.96 -31.01 -8.22
N VAL A 64 -11.97 -31.81 -7.95
CA VAL A 64 -13.35 -31.62 -8.45
C VAL A 64 -14.12 -30.71 -7.48
N ASP A 65 -13.80 -30.76 -6.17
CA ASP A 65 -14.45 -29.96 -5.14
C ASP A 65 -13.73 -28.62 -4.98
N ALA A 66 -14.46 -27.52 -5.04
CA ALA A 66 -13.95 -26.17 -4.80
C ALA A 66 -13.57 -25.93 -3.33
N GLU A 67 -14.21 -26.64 -2.39
CA GLU A 67 -13.96 -26.55 -0.96
C GLU A 67 -12.86 -27.51 -0.50
N THR A 68 -11.79 -26.92 0.05
CA THR A 68 -10.59 -27.63 0.51
C THR A 68 -10.41 -27.52 2.03
N ALA A 69 -9.38 -28.20 2.56
CA ALA A 69 -8.96 -28.08 3.96
C ALA A 69 -8.60 -26.65 4.36
N SER A 70 -8.17 -25.81 3.44
CA SER A 70 -7.87 -24.39 3.68
C SER A 70 -9.00 -23.51 3.15
N PRO A 71 -9.44 -22.50 3.93
CA PRO A 71 -10.52 -21.60 3.52
C PRO A 71 -10.09 -20.69 2.36
N VAL A 72 -10.86 -20.71 1.27
CA VAL A 72 -10.69 -19.86 0.09
C VAL A 72 -11.95 -19.04 -0.13
N VAL A 73 -11.82 -17.73 -0.18
CA VAL A 73 -12.89 -16.80 -0.58
C VAL A 73 -12.74 -16.53 -2.07
N VAL A 74 -13.76 -16.86 -2.85
CA VAL A 74 -13.80 -16.62 -4.30
C VAL A 74 -14.61 -15.37 -4.59
N ILE A 75 -14.02 -14.43 -5.32
CA ILE A 75 -14.67 -13.23 -5.85
C ILE A 75 -14.75 -13.42 -7.36
N ASP A 76 -15.93 -13.80 -7.83
CA ASP A 76 -16.18 -14.06 -9.23
C ASP A 76 -16.29 -12.76 -10.06
N ARG A 77 -16.37 -12.90 -11.36
CA ARG A 77 -16.49 -11.79 -12.32
C ARG A 77 -17.69 -10.90 -12.02
N GLN A 78 -18.84 -11.48 -11.65
CA GLN A 78 -20.06 -10.70 -11.39
C GLN A 78 -19.88 -9.81 -10.15
N ARG A 79 -19.34 -10.34 -9.05
CA ARG A 79 -19.00 -9.53 -7.83
C ARG A 79 -18.00 -8.42 -8.13
N ILE A 80 -17.03 -8.66 -9.04
CA ILE A 80 -16.10 -7.61 -9.48
C ILE A 80 -16.86 -6.47 -10.18
N GLU A 81 -17.78 -6.80 -11.09
CA GLU A 81 -18.58 -5.84 -11.85
C GLU A 81 -19.57 -5.07 -10.96
N ASP A 82 -20.25 -5.76 -10.06
CA ASP A 82 -21.23 -5.23 -9.11
C ASP A 82 -20.61 -4.24 -8.12
N SER A 83 -19.35 -4.43 -7.80
CA SER A 83 -18.64 -3.54 -6.87
C SER A 83 -18.50 -2.10 -7.40
N GLY A 84 -18.71 -1.86 -8.70
CA GLY A 84 -18.47 -0.58 -9.36
C GLY A 84 -16.99 -0.14 -9.35
N GLN A 85 -16.10 -0.99 -8.79
CA GLN A 85 -14.70 -0.66 -8.70
C GLN A 85 -13.98 -0.98 -10.01
N ASN A 86 -13.11 -0.08 -10.44
CA ASN A 86 -12.36 -0.23 -11.69
C ASN A 86 -10.96 -0.79 -11.45
N THR A 87 -10.59 -1.05 -10.19
CA THR A 87 -9.29 -1.57 -9.82
C THR A 87 -9.44 -2.66 -8.76
N LEU A 88 -8.55 -3.67 -8.82
CA LEU A 88 -8.53 -4.78 -7.87
C LEU A 88 -8.24 -4.31 -6.43
N GLY A 89 -7.39 -3.30 -6.27
CA GLY A 89 -7.07 -2.77 -4.96
C GLY A 89 -8.29 -2.23 -4.22
N GLN A 90 -9.13 -1.44 -4.90
CA GLN A 90 -10.35 -0.91 -4.31
C GLN A 90 -11.37 -2.01 -3.95
N LEU A 91 -11.46 -3.06 -4.77
CA LEU A 91 -12.29 -4.22 -4.49
C LEU A 91 -11.79 -5.00 -3.26
N LEU A 92 -10.51 -5.34 -3.24
CA LEU A 92 -9.91 -6.16 -2.18
C LEU A 92 -9.92 -5.45 -0.82
N GLN A 93 -9.72 -4.12 -0.79
CA GLN A 93 -9.83 -3.33 0.45
C GLN A 93 -11.18 -3.45 1.16
N ARG A 94 -12.25 -3.75 0.42
CA ARG A 94 -13.61 -3.86 0.95
C ARG A 94 -13.85 -5.19 1.67
N LEU A 95 -12.98 -6.19 1.49
CA LEU A 95 -13.11 -7.50 2.12
C LEU A 95 -12.87 -7.42 3.64
N PRO A 96 -13.66 -8.14 4.46
CA PRO A 96 -13.53 -8.07 5.92
C PRO A 96 -12.16 -8.48 6.46
N MET A 97 -11.51 -9.50 5.84
CA MET A 97 -10.19 -10.01 6.23
C MET A 97 -9.03 -9.10 5.85
N MET A 98 -9.25 -8.11 4.95
CA MET A 98 -8.24 -7.12 4.57
C MET A 98 -8.24 -5.99 5.59
N ALA A 99 -7.20 -5.86 6.39
CA ALA A 99 -7.10 -4.87 7.45
C ALA A 99 -5.69 -4.30 7.57
N GLY A 100 -5.58 -3.08 8.09
CA GLY A 100 -4.32 -2.40 8.33
C GLY A 100 -3.56 -2.04 7.05
N PHE A 101 -2.48 -1.31 7.21
CA PHE A 101 -1.57 -0.81 6.19
C PHE A 101 -2.18 -0.17 4.93
N GLN A 102 -1.48 0.78 4.39
CA GLN A 102 -1.89 1.65 3.31
C GLN A 102 -2.16 0.89 2.02
N THR A 103 -3.41 0.61 1.75
CA THR A 103 -3.84 -0.14 0.59
C THR A 103 -4.43 0.72 -0.53
N GLY A 104 -4.54 2.03 -0.32
CA GLY A 104 -5.21 2.92 -1.26
C GLY A 104 -4.26 3.67 -2.20
N PRO A 105 -4.50 3.69 -3.52
CA PRO A 105 -3.76 4.55 -4.44
C PRO A 105 -4.05 6.04 -4.19
N ALA A 106 -5.09 6.33 -3.43
CA ALA A 106 -5.52 7.69 -3.12
C ALA A 106 -4.74 8.36 -1.99
N LEU A 107 -3.94 7.61 -1.23
CA LEU A 107 -3.23 8.17 -0.10
C LEU A 107 -2.14 9.16 -0.55
N ASN A 108 -2.26 10.41 -0.11
CA ASN A 108 -1.27 11.45 -0.37
C ASN A 108 -0.07 11.28 0.57
N SER A 109 0.89 10.48 0.17
CA SER A 109 2.09 10.18 0.93
C SER A 109 3.28 10.09 -0.01
N ASN A 110 4.46 10.45 0.48
CA ASN A 110 5.72 10.27 -0.23
C ASN A 110 6.16 8.80 -0.33
N PHE A 111 5.43 7.86 0.32
CA PHE A 111 5.76 6.44 0.35
C PHE A 111 4.78 5.55 -0.43
N SER A 112 3.53 5.97 -0.63
CA SER A 112 2.51 5.12 -1.27
C SER A 112 2.67 4.99 -2.78
N HIS A 113 3.18 6.03 -3.44
CA HIS A 113 3.40 6.12 -4.89
C HIS A 113 2.18 5.71 -5.74
N GLY A 114 0.97 5.80 -5.18
CA GLY A 114 -0.27 5.42 -5.86
C GLY A 114 -0.47 3.92 -6.06
N ARG A 115 0.24 3.08 -5.30
CA ARG A 115 0.08 1.62 -5.32
C ARG A 115 -1.09 1.18 -4.46
N ALA A 116 -1.70 0.08 -4.83
CA ALA A 116 -2.67 -0.63 -4.01
C ALA A 116 -2.04 -1.91 -3.46
N LEU A 117 -1.74 -1.90 -2.19
CA LEU A 117 -1.20 -3.04 -1.47
C LEU A 117 -2.31 -3.77 -0.74
N VAL A 118 -2.17 -5.07 -0.56
CA VAL A 118 -3.13 -5.91 0.17
C VAL A 118 -2.46 -6.47 1.41
N SER A 119 -3.19 -6.45 2.53
CA SER A 119 -2.73 -6.97 3.82
C SER A 119 -3.81 -7.84 4.44
N LEU A 120 -3.58 -9.13 4.48
CA LEU A 120 -4.46 -10.09 5.14
C LEU A 120 -4.20 -10.05 6.66
N ARG A 121 -5.30 -9.96 7.43
CA ARG A 121 -5.27 -10.08 8.89
C ARG A 121 -4.35 -9.05 9.59
N ASN A 122 -4.12 -7.90 8.97
CA ASN A 122 -3.23 -6.84 9.49
C ASN A 122 -1.76 -7.28 9.70
N LEU A 123 -1.29 -8.25 8.92
CA LEU A 123 0.09 -8.73 9.01
C LEU A 123 1.08 -7.95 8.16
N GLY A 124 0.60 -7.03 7.35
CA GLY A 124 1.39 -6.27 6.39
C GLY A 124 1.35 -6.86 4.97
N PRO A 125 1.56 -6.02 3.95
CA PRO A 125 1.54 -6.47 2.57
C PRO A 125 2.72 -7.39 2.21
N GLU A 126 3.83 -7.31 2.94
CA GLU A 126 5.00 -8.17 2.78
C GLU A 126 4.76 -9.61 3.28
N ARG A 127 3.67 -9.84 4.02
CA ARG A 127 3.26 -11.16 4.53
C ARG A 127 1.98 -11.67 3.87
N THR A 128 1.57 -11.01 2.76
CA THR A 128 0.44 -11.41 1.91
C THR A 128 0.95 -11.68 0.51
N LEU A 129 0.99 -12.94 0.11
CA LEU A 129 1.50 -13.31 -1.22
C LEU A 129 0.47 -13.00 -2.31
N VAL A 130 0.89 -12.28 -3.35
CA VAL A 130 0.06 -12.02 -4.54
C VAL A 130 0.58 -12.86 -5.71
N LEU A 131 -0.35 -13.57 -6.35
CA LEU A 131 -0.10 -14.42 -7.51
C LEU A 131 -1.02 -14.03 -8.67
N VAL A 132 -0.58 -14.32 -9.89
CA VAL A 132 -1.41 -14.32 -11.10
C VAL A 132 -1.27 -15.68 -11.75
N ASN A 133 -2.40 -16.37 -11.94
CA ASN A 133 -2.43 -17.76 -12.43
C ASN A 133 -1.46 -18.69 -11.67
N GLY A 134 -1.28 -18.47 -10.35
CA GLY A 134 -0.36 -19.24 -9.51
C GLY A 134 1.10 -18.80 -9.52
N HIS A 135 1.51 -17.84 -10.36
CA HIS A 135 2.88 -17.34 -10.47
C HIS A 135 3.08 -16.01 -9.73
N ARG A 136 4.26 -15.83 -9.14
CA ARG A 136 4.62 -14.62 -8.38
C ARG A 136 4.81 -13.40 -9.29
N MET A 137 4.51 -12.22 -8.76
CA MET A 137 4.83 -10.93 -9.35
C MET A 137 6.00 -10.26 -8.62
N ALA A 138 6.76 -9.41 -9.33
CA ALA A 138 7.73 -8.53 -8.68
C ALA A 138 7.01 -7.33 -8.03
N GLY A 139 7.49 -6.92 -6.86
CA GLY A 139 7.13 -5.67 -6.19
C GLY A 139 8.39 -4.90 -5.79
N PRO A 140 8.27 -3.70 -5.20
CA PRO A 140 9.42 -2.98 -4.69
C PRO A 140 10.16 -3.83 -3.65
N ALA A 141 11.48 -3.80 -3.72
CA ALA A 141 12.34 -4.54 -2.82
C ALA A 141 12.89 -3.67 -1.68
N SER A 142 12.61 -2.36 -1.68
CA SER A 142 13.09 -1.41 -0.68
C SER A 142 11.95 -0.95 0.23
N SER A 143 12.21 -0.94 1.54
CA SER A 143 11.31 -0.38 2.55
C SER A 143 11.45 1.14 2.72
N VAL A 144 12.55 1.74 2.26
CA VAL A 144 12.85 3.18 2.48
C VAL A 144 12.09 4.09 1.54
N ALA A 145 12.05 3.72 0.28
CA ALA A 145 11.42 4.56 -0.75
C ALA A 145 9.97 4.19 -1.00
N SER A 146 9.55 3.01 -0.53
CA SER A 146 8.21 2.51 -0.83
C SER A 146 7.84 1.35 0.07
N ALA A 147 6.61 1.31 0.60
CA ALA A 147 6.12 0.16 1.33
C ALA A 147 6.29 -1.13 0.50
N PRO A 148 6.84 -2.21 1.07
CA PRO A 148 7.02 -3.47 0.36
C PRO A 148 5.66 -4.09 0.01
N GLY A 149 5.61 -4.88 -1.06
CA GLY A 149 4.41 -5.58 -1.52
C GLY A 149 4.09 -5.32 -2.98
N VAL A 150 3.24 -6.16 -3.56
CA VAL A 150 2.84 -6.10 -4.97
C VAL A 150 1.69 -5.11 -5.16
N ASP A 151 1.78 -4.21 -6.15
CA ASP A 151 0.65 -3.38 -6.58
C ASP A 151 -0.38 -4.23 -7.33
N VAL A 152 -1.48 -4.60 -6.67
CA VAL A 152 -2.54 -5.39 -7.30
C VAL A 152 -3.26 -4.64 -8.43
N ASN A 153 -3.16 -3.30 -8.48
CA ASN A 153 -3.69 -2.50 -9.57
C ASN A 153 -2.82 -2.56 -10.84
N ALA A 154 -1.63 -3.17 -10.77
CA ALA A 154 -0.86 -3.49 -11.97
C ALA A 154 -1.49 -4.60 -12.81
N ILE A 155 -2.44 -5.36 -12.25
CA ILE A 155 -3.18 -6.40 -12.94
C ILE A 155 -4.42 -5.77 -13.59
N PRO A 156 -4.64 -5.90 -14.91
CA PRO A 156 -5.79 -5.33 -15.61
C PRO A 156 -7.09 -6.00 -15.17
N ALA A 157 -7.99 -5.29 -14.48
CA ALA A 157 -9.24 -5.83 -13.96
C ALA A 157 -10.15 -6.44 -15.05
N ALA A 158 -10.06 -5.95 -16.30
CA ALA A 158 -10.82 -6.50 -17.43
C ALA A 158 -10.44 -7.96 -17.78
N MET A 159 -9.18 -8.33 -17.56
CA MET A 159 -8.67 -9.68 -17.82
C MET A 159 -8.95 -10.68 -16.70
N VAL A 160 -9.43 -10.20 -15.55
CA VAL A 160 -9.64 -11.04 -14.36
C VAL A 160 -10.95 -11.81 -14.51
N GLU A 161 -10.89 -13.12 -14.39
CA GLU A 161 -12.04 -14.01 -14.30
C GLU A 161 -12.56 -14.06 -12.88
N ARG A 162 -11.66 -14.28 -11.91
CA ARG A 162 -11.96 -14.28 -10.49
C ARG A 162 -10.71 -13.99 -9.65
N VAL A 163 -10.92 -13.65 -8.40
CA VAL A 163 -9.86 -13.56 -7.39
C VAL A 163 -10.12 -14.57 -6.30
N GLU A 164 -9.12 -15.38 -6.01
CA GLU A 164 -9.13 -16.38 -4.94
C GLU A 164 -8.29 -15.86 -3.78
N VAL A 165 -8.91 -15.71 -2.61
CA VAL A 165 -8.23 -15.25 -1.39
C VAL A 165 -8.15 -16.42 -0.42
N LEU A 166 -6.97 -17.01 -0.30
CA LEU A 166 -6.66 -18.02 0.70
C LEU A 166 -6.33 -17.35 2.01
N THR A 167 -7.12 -17.59 3.03
CA THR A 167 -6.98 -16.95 4.36
C THR A 167 -6.24 -17.81 5.38
N ASP A 168 -5.34 -18.69 4.93
CA ASP A 168 -4.51 -19.58 5.76
C ASP A 168 -3.03 -19.46 5.38
N GLY A 169 -2.13 -19.76 6.33
CA GLY A 169 -0.71 -19.81 6.06
C GLY A 169 -0.34 -20.89 5.04
N ALA A 170 0.33 -20.49 3.96
CA ALA A 170 0.59 -21.33 2.80
C ALA A 170 2.06 -21.41 2.37
N SER A 171 3.00 -21.14 3.29
CA SER A 171 4.44 -21.18 2.96
C SER A 171 4.94 -22.58 2.56
N SER A 172 4.29 -23.63 3.02
CA SER A 172 4.58 -25.03 2.60
C SER A 172 4.20 -25.31 1.13
N VAL A 173 3.27 -24.51 0.56
CA VAL A 173 2.81 -24.61 -0.83
C VAL A 173 3.55 -23.60 -1.71
N TYR A 174 3.59 -22.33 -1.31
CA TYR A 174 4.06 -21.22 -2.14
C TYR A 174 5.40 -20.60 -1.72
N GLY A 175 5.98 -21.02 -0.59
CA GLY A 175 7.26 -20.48 -0.09
C GLY A 175 7.09 -19.20 0.74
N SER A 176 8.10 -18.32 0.72
CA SER A 176 8.14 -17.06 1.46
C SER A 176 6.91 -16.19 1.22
N ASP A 177 6.57 -15.32 2.19
CA ASP A 177 5.58 -14.24 2.11
C ASP A 177 4.10 -14.71 2.25
N ALA A 178 3.82 -16.02 2.18
CA ALA A 178 2.48 -16.58 2.35
C ALA A 178 2.17 -16.86 3.84
N ILE A 179 2.32 -15.84 4.70
CA ILE A 179 2.09 -15.94 6.15
C ILE A 179 0.62 -15.68 6.49
N GLY A 180 0.10 -14.51 6.12
CA GLY A 180 -1.30 -14.13 6.33
C GLY A 180 -2.25 -14.82 5.37
N GLY A 181 -1.73 -15.26 4.24
CA GLY A 181 -2.47 -15.93 3.18
C GLY A 181 -1.96 -15.56 1.79
N VAL A 182 -2.79 -15.88 0.79
CA VAL A 182 -2.48 -15.69 -0.63
C VAL A 182 -3.65 -15.03 -1.34
N VAL A 183 -3.37 -14.05 -2.18
CA VAL A 183 -4.32 -13.48 -3.16
C VAL A 183 -3.89 -13.95 -4.54
N ASN A 184 -4.64 -14.86 -5.13
CA ASN A 184 -4.36 -15.39 -6.46
C ASN A 184 -5.40 -14.85 -7.45
N VAL A 185 -4.91 -14.10 -8.42
CA VAL A 185 -5.74 -13.51 -9.48
C VAL A 185 -5.75 -14.46 -10.65
N ILE A 186 -6.91 -15.03 -10.95
CA ILE A 186 -7.12 -15.94 -12.08
C ILE A 186 -7.62 -15.13 -13.27
N LEU A 187 -6.94 -15.27 -14.38
CA LEU A 187 -7.27 -14.59 -15.62
C LEU A 187 -8.28 -15.38 -16.44
N LYS A 188 -8.94 -14.69 -17.37
CA LYS A 188 -9.75 -15.32 -18.41
C LYS A 188 -8.88 -16.24 -19.27
N ASP A 189 -9.30 -17.47 -19.45
CA ASP A 189 -8.61 -18.47 -20.28
C ASP A 189 -9.08 -18.40 -21.74
N THR A 190 -10.35 -18.05 -21.98
CA THR A 190 -10.95 -17.92 -23.30
C THR A 190 -11.80 -16.66 -23.40
N TYR A 191 -11.80 -16.06 -24.58
CA TYR A 191 -12.72 -15.00 -24.99
C TYR A 191 -12.84 -15.01 -26.53
N ASP A 192 -14.05 -14.89 -27.06
CA ASP A 192 -14.26 -14.79 -28.51
C ASP A 192 -15.09 -13.53 -28.78
N GLY A 193 -14.50 -12.57 -29.45
CA GLY A 193 -15.14 -11.29 -29.80
C GLY A 193 -14.29 -10.08 -29.49
N PHE A 194 -14.95 -8.93 -29.52
CA PHE A 194 -14.38 -7.63 -29.18
C PHE A 194 -15.26 -6.94 -28.15
N ALA A 195 -14.67 -6.37 -27.10
CA ALA A 195 -15.37 -5.54 -26.15
C ALA A 195 -14.71 -4.19 -25.99
N ALA A 196 -15.55 -3.14 -25.90
CA ALA A 196 -15.14 -1.80 -25.52
C ALA A 196 -15.88 -1.38 -24.26
N THR A 197 -15.15 -0.86 -23.27
CA THR A 197 -15.71 -0.40 -21.99
C THR A 197 -15.34 1.06 -21.77
N ALA A 198 -16.33 1.87 -21.39
CA ALA A 198 -16.13 3.25 -20.97
C ALA A 198 -16.80 3.47 -19.62
N ASP A 199 -16.00 3.90 -18.62
CA ASP A 199 -16.51 4.28 -17.30
C ASP A 199 -16.28 5.76 -17.04
N TYR A 200 -17.24 6.37 -16.38
CA TYR A 200 -17.12 7.71 -15.81
C TYR A 200 -17.67 7.72 -14.39
N ALA A 201 -16.96 8.37 -13.50
CA ALA A 201 -17.41 8.53 -12.13
C ALA A 201 -16.99 9.88 -11.56
N GLN A 202 -17.78 10.41 -10.61
CA GLN A 202 -17.56 11.71 -10.00
C GLN A 202 -18.15 11.75 -8.60
N SER A 203 -17.49 12.47 -7.66
CA SER A 203 -18.11 12.76 -6.36
C SER A 203 -19.26 13.76 -6.51
N THR A 204 -20.21 13.75 -5.57
CA THR A 204 -21.30 14.74 -5.56
C THR A 204 -20.81 16.16 -5.25
N HIS A 205 -19.55 16.33 -4.86
CA HIS A 205 -18.89 17.65 -4.74
C HIS A 205 -18.40 18.21 -6.08
N GLY A 206 -18.50 17.44 -7.17
CA GLY A 206 -18.09 17.87 -8.51
C GLY A 206 -16.60 17.68 -8.79
N ASP A 207 -15.89 16.93 -7.96
CA ASP A 207 -14.45 16.62 -8.06
C ASP A 207 -14.18 15.11 -8.14
N ALA A 208 -12.91 14.68 -7.99
CA ALA A 208 -12.49 13.29 -8.08
C ALA A 208 -12.95 12.59 -9.37
N ASN A 209 -13.01 13.31 -10.48
CA ASN A 209 -13.44 12.73 -11.75
C ASN A 209 -12.55 11.56 -12.13
N ARG A 210 -13.15 10.39 -12.26
CA ARG A 210 -12.49 9.16 -12.73
C ARG A 210 -13.01 8.82 -14.13
N ARG A 211 -12.08 8.38 -14.99
CA ARG A 211 -12.39 7.90 -16.34
C ARG A 211 -11.60 6.64 -16.59
N THR A 212 -12.27 5.63 -17.10
CA THR A 212 -11.62 4.40 -17.57
C THR A 212 -12.08 4.11 -18.99
N LEU A 213 -11.13 3.78 -19.85
CA LEU A 213 -11.38 3.24 -21.18
C LEU A 213 -10.70 1.87 -21.25
N GLY A 214 -11.42 0.87 -21.74
CA GLY A 214 -10.93 -0.48 -21.91
C GLY A 214 -11.28 -1.02 -23.27
N LEU A 215 -10.35 -1.76 -23.86
CA LEU A 215 -10.56 -2.54 -25.09
C LEU A 215 -10.10 -3.98 -24.80
N GLU A 216 -10.89 -4.94 -25.21
CA GLU A 216 -10.61 -6.36 -25.08
C GLU A 216 -10.93 -7.02 -26.41
N TRP A 217 -10.00 -7.81 -26.91
CA TRP A 217 -10.19 -8.62 -28.10
C TRP A 217 -9.72 -10.03 -27.81
N GLY A 218 -10.50 -11.00 -28.24
CA GLY A 218 -10.14 -12.39 -28.13
C GLY A 218 -10.59 -13.19 -29.34
N LYS A 219 -9.88 -14.26 -29.59
CA LYS A 219 -10.23 -15.24 -30.63
C LYS A 219 -9.87 -16.63 -30.14
N THR A 220 -10.84 -17.51 -30.22
CA THR A 220 -10.67 -18.94 -29.98
C THR A 220 -10.70 -19.68 -31.30
N TRP A 221 -9.86 -20.68 -31.45
CA TRP A 221 -9.78 -21.58 -32.59
C TRP A 221 -9.58 -23.02 -32.09
N ASP A 222 -9.64 -24.01 -33.00
CA ASP A 222 -9.65 -25.44 -32.63
C ASP A 222 -8.48 -25.90 -31.76
N ARG A 223 -7.36 -25.20 -31.83
CA ARG A 223 -6.09 -25.53 -31.12
C ARG A 223 -5.61 -24.47 -30.17
N GLY A 224 -6.49 -23.61 -29.66
CA GLY A 224 -6.06 -22.61 -28.70
C GLY A 224 -6.87 -21.32 -28.76
N GLY A 225 -6.36 -20.29 -28.10
CA GLY A 225 -6.96 -18.96 -28.03
C GLY A 225 -5.95 -17.87 -27.75
N LEU A 226 -6.36 -16.65 -28.03
CA LEU A 226 -5.60 -15.43 -27.73
C LEU A 226 -6.55 -14.35 -27.23
N ILE A 227 -6.20 -13.73 -26.11
CA ILE A 227 -6.88 -12.56 -25.55
C ILE A 227 -5.88 -11.42 -25.43
N VAL A 228 -6.27 -10.25 -25.90
CA VAL A 228 -5.48 -8.99 -25.78
C VAL A 228 -6.35 -7.95 -25.10
N GLY A 229 -5.84 -7.30 -24.07
CA GLY A 229 -6.50 -6.24 -23.36
C GLY A 229 -5.67 -4.97 -23.30
N LEU A 230 -6.32 -3.82 -23.49
CA LEU A 230 -5.75 -2.48 -23.28
C LEU A 230 -6.69 -1.69 -22.38
N SER A 231 -6.15 -1.01 -21.39
CA SER A 231 -6.97 -0.12 -20.57
C SER A 231 -6.22 1.13 -20.11
N GLN A 232 -6.94 2.22 -19.97
CA GLN A 232 -6.45 3.45 -19.39
C GLN A 232 -7.40 3.93 -18.31
N ASN A 233 -6.88 4.14 -17.11
CA ASN A 233 -7.60 4.71 -15.97
C ASN A 233 -6.96 6.06 -15.59
N SER A 234 -7.78 7.05 -15.27
CA SER A 234 -7.32 8.33 -14.76
C SER A 234 -8.27 8.86 -13.69
N MET A 235 -7.72 9.51 -12.68
CA MET A 235 -8.46 10.16 -11.59
C MET A 235 -7.87 11.53 -11.30
N ASN A 236 -8.73 12.53 -11.12
CA ASN A 236 -8.34 13.89 -10.78
C ASN A 236 -8.08 14.02 -9.27
N PRO A 237 -7.20 14.95 -8.84
CA PRO A 237 -6.92 15.17 -7.43
C PRO A 237 -8.12 15.79 -6.70
N VAL A 238 -8.13 15.60 -5.37
CA VAL A 238 -8.95 16.36 -4.42
C VAL A 238 -8.00 16.95 -3.39
N PHE A 239 -8.19 18.19 -2.99
CA PHE A 239 -7.41 18.81 -1.92
C PHE A 239 -8.06 18.58 -0.56
N ASN A 240 -7.26 18.57 0.50
CA ASN A 240 -7.76 18.49 1.87
C ASN A 240 -8.75 19.60 2.18
N ARG A 241 -8.47 20.84 1.72
CA ARG A 241 -9.34 22.01 1.90
C ARG A 241 -10.74 21.85 1.29
N ASP A 242 -10.94 20.94 0.33
CA ASP A 242 -12.22 20.69 -0.35
C ASP A 242 -13.15 19.79 0.47
N ARG A 243 -12.69 19.29 1.61
CA ARG A 243 -13.49 18.48 2.56
C ARG A 243 -13.45 19.06 3.97
N SER A 244 -14.63 19.30 4.52
CA SER A 244 -14.76 19.97 5.84
C SER A 244 -14.09 19.21 6.99
N TYR A 245 -13.93 17.91 6.90
CA TYR A 245 -13.25 17.09 7.92
C TYR A 245 -11.72 17.13 7.77
N ALA A 246 -11.19 17.47 6.59
CA ALA A 246 -9.76 17.46 6.25
C ALA A 246 -9.18 18.88 6.03
N ALA A 247 -10.02 19.92 6.03
CA ALA A 247 -9.60 21.27 5.65
C ALA A 247 -8.56 21.90 6.59
N LYS A 248 -8.51 21.45 7.84
CA LYS A 248 -7.55 21.90 8.85
C LYS A 248 -7.00 20.71 9.60
N ALA A 249 -5.70 20.71 9.85
CA ALA A 249 -5.09 19.71 10.73
C ALA A 249 -5.56 19.96 12.16
N VAL A 250 -5.98 18.90 12.86
CA VAL A 250 -6.44 18.97 14.25
C VAL A 250 -5.87 17.81 15.04
N GLU A 251 -5.62 18.06 16.32
CA GLU A 251 -5.15 17.08 17.30
C GLU A 251 -6.08 17.10 18.53
N TYR A 252 -6.07 16.02 19.29
CA TYR A 252 -6.76 15.90 20.55
C TYR A 252 -5.75 15.64 21.66
N LEU A 253 -5.46 16.66 22.43
CA LEU A 253 -4.53 16.63 23.56
C LEU A 253 -5.20 17.24 24.80
N ASP A 254 -4.90 16.72 25.98
CA ASP A 254 -5.40 17.23 27.27
C ASP A 254 -6.92 17.40 27.30
N GLY A 255 -7.66 16.51 26.65
CA GLY A 255 -9.12 16.58 26.57
C GLY A 255 -9.68 17.66 25.64
N GLN A 256 -8.83 18.34 24.89
CA GLN A 256 -9.20 19.43 23.98
C GLN A 256 -8.86 19.10 22.53
N VAL A 257 -9.72 19.54 21.61
CA VAL A 257 -9.42 19.54 20.17
C VAL A 257 -8.78 20.88 19.82
N SER A 258 -7.56 20.86 19.36
CA SER A 258 -6.84 22.04 18.90
C SER A 258 -6.49 21.98 17.42
N GLU A 259 -6.36 23.12 16.77
CA GLU A 259 -5.88 23.20 15.40
C GLU A 259 -4.35 23.10 15.41
N VAL A 260 -3.83 22.08 14.70
CA VAL A 260 -2.39 21.93 14.48
C VAL A 260 -1.96 22.94 13.44
N ARG A 261 -1.07 23.84 13.84
CA ARG A 261 -0.60 24.91 12.99
C ARG A 261 0.90 24.79 12.82
N GLY A 262 1.33 24.60 11.57
CA GLY A 262 2.74 24.61 11.21
C GLY A 262 3.39 25.97 11.42
N ALA A 263 4.69 25.96 11.66
CA ALA A 263 5.49 27.16 11.67
C ALA A 263 5.36 27.89 10.32
N ASN A 264 5.19 29.21 10.38
CA ASN A 264 5.23 30.10 9.22
C ASN A 264 6.50 30.98 9.30
N THR A 265 6.73 31.79 8.29
CA THR A 265 7.88 32.69 8.23
C THR A 265 7.95 33.62 9.45
N ARG A 266 9.11 33.67 10.13
CA ARG A 266 9.32 34.42 11.34
C ARG A 266 10.82 34.64 11.65
N ALA A 267 11.13 35.75 12.27
CA ALA A 267 12.43 36.06 12.81
C ALA A 267 12.42 35.85 14.33
N PHE A 268 13.46 35.25 14.86
CA PHE A 268 13.73 35.11 16.28
C PHE A 268 14.84 36.12 16.64
N LEU A 269 14.60 36.94 17.64
CA LEU A 269 15.57 37.94 18.07
C LEU A 269 16.21 37.54 19.40
N THR A 270 17.44 37.97 19.60
CA THR A 270 18.24 37.71 20.80
C THR A 270 17.60 38.23 22.09
N ASP A 271 16.71 39.22 21.99
CA ASP A 271 15.91 39.75 23.10
C ASP A 271 14.63 38.95 23.40
N GLY A 272 14.41 37.85 22.70
CA GLY A 272 13.23 36.95 22.85
C GLY A 272 12.01 37.38 22.05
N ARG A 273 12.05 38.49 21.31
CA ARG A 273 10.96 38.83 20.38
C ARG A 273 10.89 37.84 19.22
N VAL A 274 9.67 37.46 18.83
CA VAL A 274 9.38 36.69 17.61
C VAL A 274 8.54 37.56 16.69
N LEU A 275 9.05 37.83 15.51
CA LEU A 275 8.42 38.73 14.54
C LEU A 275 8.08 38.01 13.25
N THR A 276 7.03 38.47 12.55
CA THR A 276 6.62 37.93 11.24
C THR A 276 6.52 39.06 10.22
N PRO A 277 6.85 38.83 8.93
CA PRO A 277 6.67 39.84 7.89
C PRO A 277 5.20 40.31 7.79
N VAL A 278 5.02 41.59 7.46
CA VAL A 278 3.71 42.16 7.14
C VAL A 278 3.36 41.85 5.69
N ASP A 279 2.09 41.55 5.41
CA ASP A 279 1.61 41.30 4.05
C ASP A 279 1.62 42.58 3.20
N GLY A 280 1.91 42.46 1.90
CA GLY A 280 1.79 43.55 0.93
C GLY A 280 2.96 44.55 0.97
N VAL A 281 4.08 44.14 1.52
CA VAL A 281 5.34 44.93 1.46
C VAL A 281 5.78 45.06 0.01
N ALA A 282 6.28 46.24 -0.35
CA ALA A 282 6.81 46.51 -1.69
C ALA A 282 8.04 45.62 -2.00
N PRO A 283 8.25 45.22 -3.27
CA PRO A 283 9.45 44.50 -3.67
C PRO A 283 10.75 45.27 -3.30
N GLY A 284 11.78 44.52 -2.92
CA GLY A 284 13.10 45.04 -2.58
C GLY A 284 13.48 44.84 -1.12
N PRO A 285 14.59 45.52 -0.68
CA PRO A 285 15.04 45.51 0.71
C PRO A 285 13.98 46.08 1.65
N VAL A 286 13.90 45.55 2.86
CA VAL A 286 12.94 45.95 3.90
C VAL A 286 13.65 46.33 5.18
N GLY A 287 13.07 47.25 5.98
CA GLY A 287 13.50 47.54 7.34
C GLY A 287 12.69 46.78 8.39
N GLU A 288 12.99 46.97 9.66
CA GLU A 288 12.28 46.35 10.79
C GLU A 288 10.79 46.73 10.81
N GLU A 289 10.38 47.85 10.25
CA GLU A 289 9.00 48.31 10.13
C GLU A 289 8.13 47.37 9.21
N ALA A 290 8.77 46.52 8.40
CA ALA A 290 8.09 45.49 7.61
C ALA A 290 7.73 44.25 8.43
N PHE A 291 8.01 44.27 9.73
CA PHE A 291 7.72 43.16 10.64
C PHE A 291 6.80 43.60 11.78
N ARG A 292 6.05 42.65 12.30
CA ARG A 292 5.19 42.82 13.46
C ARG A 292 5.31 41.61 14.40
N PRO A 293 4.91 41.75 15.68
CA PRO A 293 4.90 40.60 16.58
C PRO A 293 4.10 39.41 16.00
N TYR A 294 4.70 38.25 16.07
CA TYR A 294 4.10 37.00 15.64
C TYR A 294 2.96 36.57 16.56
N ASN A 295 1.80 36.29 16.00
CA ASN A 295 0.66 35.77 16.74
C ASN A 295 0.34 34.35 16.23
N ARG A 296 0.62 33.31 17.03
CA ARG A 296 0.40 31.93 16.66
C ARG A 296 -1.04 31.65 16.18
N ALA A 297 -2.02 32.35 16.73
CA ALA A 297 -3.41 32.15 16.37
C ALA A 297 -3.79 32.59 14.94
N THR A 298 -3.11 33.60 14.41
CA THR A 298 -3.43 34.21 13.10
C THR A 298 -2.37 33.96 12.05
N ASP A 299 -1.10 33.83 12.47
CA ASP A 299 0.05 33.82 11.56
C ASP A 299 0.58 32.42 11.25
N SER A 300 0.04 31.39 11.89
CA SER A 300 0.47 30.01 11.65
C SER A 300 -0.02 29.49 10.30
N TYR A 301 0.74 28.56 9.74
CA TYR A 301 0.47 27.95 8.46
C TYR A 301 -0.45 26.73 8.59
N ASN A 302 -1.51 26.63 7.77
CA ASN A 302 -2.32 25.43 7.66
C ASN A 302 -1.64 24.43 6.70
N VAL A 303 -0.98 23.44 7.26
CA VAL A 303 -0.23 22.43 6.48
C VAL A 303 -1.11 21.63 5.50
N TYR A 304 -2.42 21.54 5.76
CA TYR A 304 -3.34 20.77 4.92
C TYR A 304 -3.86 21.54 3.70
N ASP A 305 -3.73 22.88 3.67
CA ASP A 305 -4.32 23.69 2.59
C ASP A 305 -3.79 23.35 1.20
N ALA A 306 -2.48 23.09 1.11
CA ALA A 306 -1.80 22.75 -0.13
C ALA A 306 -1.80 21.26 -0.46
N GLN A 307 -2.12 20.40 0.50
CA GLN A 307 -1.98 18.95 0.36
C GLN A 307 -3.16 18.32 -0.40
N TYR A 308 -2.88 17.26 -1.14
CA TYR A 308 -3.93 16.42 -1.70
C TYR A 308 -4.53 15.51 -0.63
N LEU A 309 -5.85 15.38 -0.65
CA LEU A 309 -6.61 14.31 -0.01
C LEU A 309 -6.59 13.04 -0.88
N ILE A 310 -6.78 13.24 -2.19
CA ILE A 310 -6.76 12.20 -3.21
C ILE A 310 -5.70 12.57 -4.24
N THR A 311 -4.74 11.70 -4.45
CA THR A 311 -3.69 11.91 -5.46
C THR A 311 -4.22 11.70 -6.87
N PRO A 312 -3.84 12.53 -7.86
CA PRO A 312 -4.13 12.25 -9.25
C PRO A 312 -3.36 11.02 -9.70
N ILE A 313 -4.04 10.15 -10.45
CA ILE A 313 -3.44 8.95 -11.01
C ILE A 313 -3.76 8.84 -12.49
N LYS A 314 -2.78 8.41 -13.28
CA LYS A 314 -2.96 8.00 -14.66
C LYS A 314 -2.28 6.65 -14.86
N ARG A 315 -3.07 5.61 -15.16
CA ARG A 315 -2.57 4.24 -15.35
C ARG A 315 -2.97 3.74 -16.72
N THR A 316 -2.01 3.12 -17.41
CA THR A 316 -2.21 2.41 -18.67
C THR A 316 -1.75 0.98 -18.50
N ASN A 317 -2.59 0.03 -18.85
CA ASN A 317 -2.31 -1.39 -18.81
C ASN A 317 -2.43 -1.99 -20.20
N ALA A 318 -1.53 -2.90 -20.53
CA ALA A 318 -1.62 -3.80 -21.67
C ALA A 318 -1.45 -5.23 -21.18
N SER A 319 -2.21 -6.16 -21.74
CA SER A 319 -2.18 -7.57 -21.35
C SER A 319 -2.39 -8.48 -22.55
N LEU A 320 -1.81 -9.66 -22.47
CA LEU A 320 -2.00 -10.74 -23.42
C LEU A 320 -2.07 -12.05 -22.64
N HIS A 321 -3.06 -12.85 -22.94
CA HIS A 321 -3.13 -14.27 -22.57
C HIS A 321 -3.29 -15.08 -23.84
N GLY A 322 -2.49 -16.14 -24.00
CA GLY A 322 -2.56 -17.03 -25.15
C GLY A 322 -2.29 -18.46 -24.76
N SER A 323 -3.02 -19.38 -25.41
CA SER A 323 -2.79 -20.82 -25.30
C SER A 323 -2.81 -21.48 -26.66
N PHE A 324 -2.05 -22.58 -26.80
CA PHE A 324 -1.96 -23.33 -28.04
C PHE A 324 -1.72 -24.82 -27.76
N ASP A 325 -2.58 -25.67 -28.27
CA ASP A 325 -2.50 -27.12 -28.16
C ASP A 325 -1.54 -27.69 -29.24
N PHE A 326 -0.31 -28.00 -28.86
CA PHE A 326 0.67 -28.65 -29.72
C PHE A 326 0.20 -30.05 -30.12
N THR A 327 -0.37 -30.75 -29.13
CA THR A 327 -1.03 -32.06 -29.28
C THR A 327 -2.27 -32.10 -28.38
N PRO A 328 -3.15 -33.11 -28.47
CA PRO A 328 -4.29 -33.25 -27.57
C PRO A 328 -3.94 -33.40 -26.08
N ILE A 329 -2.66 -33.65 -25.78
CA ILE A 329 -2.18 -33.83 -24.40
C ILE A 329 -1.09 -32.82 -23.98
N VAL A 330 -0.69 -31.91 -24.86
CA VAL A 330 0.35 -30.92 -24.59
C VAL A 330 -0.09 -29.56 -25.09
N GLN A 331 -0.16 -28.59 -24.18
CA GLN A 331 -0.54 -27.21 -24.42
C GLN A 331 0.58 -26.26 -24.01
N GLY A 332 0.89 -25.30 -24.86
CA GLY A 332 1.68 -24.11 -24.49
C GLY A 332 0.78 -22.98 -24.06
N TYR A 333 1.28 -22.12 -23.15
CA TYR A 333 0.58 -20.93 -22.73
C TYR A 333 1.56 -19.75 -22.49
N MET A 334 1.02 -18.54 -22.52
CA MET A 334 1.78 -17.33 -22.25
C MET A 334 0.89 -16.25 -21.67
N ASP A 335 1.37 -15.62 -20.57
CA ASP A 335 0.77 -14.46 -19.91
C ASP A 335 1.74 -13.28 -19.97
N VAL A 336 1.27 -12.13 -20.44
CA VAL A 336 2.05 -10.90 -20.47
C VAL A 336 1.23 -9.76 -19.89
N PHE A 337 1.83 -9.01 -18.95
CA PHE A 337 1.28 -7.77 -18.43
C PHE A 337 2.31 -6.67 -18.51
N TRP A 338 1.86 -5.52 -18.92
CA TRP A 338 2.61 -4.28 -18.87
C TRP A 338 1.74 -3.17 -18.30
N THR A 339 2.25 -2.48 -17.31
CA THR A 339 1.55 -1.38 -16.65
C THR A 339 2.49 -0.19 -16.52
N ARG A 340 1.99 0.98 -16.86
CA ARG A 340 2.58 2.27 -16.54
C ARG A 340 1.62 3.06 -15.67
N SER A 341 2.06 3.46 -14.47
CA SER A 341 1.29 4.31 -13.56
C SER A 341 2.06 5.59 -13.27
N LYS A 342 1.39 6.74 -13.38
CA LYS A 342 1.93 8.02 -12.95
C LYS A 342 1.02 8.59 -11.87
N THR A 343 1.62 8.95 -10.71
CA THR A 343 0.93 9.60 -9.58
C THR A 343 1.70 10.83 -9.15
N VAL A 344 1.00 11.75 -8.51
CA VAL A 344 1.59 12.97 -7.96
C VAL A 344 1.10 13.14 -6.54
N SER A 345 2.00 13.09 -5.57
CA SER A 345 1.73 13.48 -4.18
C SER A 345 2.17 14.93 -3.99
N ARG A 346 1.35 15.69 -3.32
CA ARG A 346 1.62 17.10 -3.01
C ARG A 346 1.48 17.32 -1.52
N LEU A 347 2.59 17.68 -0.88
CA LEU A 347 2.65 18.03 0.53
C LEU A 347 2.68 19.55 0.68
N ASP A 348 2.74 20.01 1.90
CA ASP A 348 2.93 21.42 2.24
C ASP A 348 4.30 21.95 1.80
N ALA A 349 4.50 23.25 1.92
CA ALA A 349 5.80 23.87 1.70
C ALA A 349 6.80 23.41 2.76
N TYR A 350 8.01 23.09 2.33
CA TYR A 350 9.11 22.77 3.25
C TYR A 350 9.48 24.00 4.08
N GLY A 351 9.62 23.85 5.38
CA GLY A 351 10.11 24.90 6.27
C GLY A 351 11.64 24.89 6.30
N LEU A 352 12.23 26.04 6.16
CA LEU A 352 13.67 26.23 6.12
C LEU A 352 14.11 27.01 7.36
N GLU A 353 14.95 26.42 8.18
CA GLU A 353 15.67 27.11 9.25
C GLU A 353 16.95 27.70 8.66
N MET A 354 17.21 28.97 8.91
CA MET A 354 18.27 29.74 8.29
C MET A 354 19.08 30.47 9.39
N PRO A 355 19.90 29.75 10.15
CA PRO A 355 20.76 30.41 11.16
C PRO A 355 21.76 31.38 10.51
N ASP A 356 22.28 31.03 9.32
CA ASP A 356 23.27 31.84 8.59
C ASP A 356 22.69 33.16 8.02
N ALA A 357 21.34 33.35 8.08
CA ALA A 357 20.71 34.59 7.63
C ALA A 357 21.07 35.83 8.49
N VAL A 358 21.68 35.63 9.64
CA VAL A 358 22.20 36.71 10.51
C VAL A 358 23.20 37.61 9.76
N ASP A 359 24.09 37.02 8.98
CA ASP A 359 25.13 37.73 8.22
C ASP A 359 24.67 38.19 6.83
N ASN A 360 23.39 38.06 6.51
CA ASN A 360 22.85 38.46 5.21
C ASN A 360 22.72 39.98 5.11
N TYR A 361 23.18 40.57 4.00
CA TYR A 361 23.09 42.01 3.73
C TYR A 361 21.68 42.56 3.89
N TYR A 362 20.64 41.77 3.58
CA TYR A 362 19.24 42.17 3.67
C TYR A 362 18.66 42.04 5.08
N ASN A 363 19.43 41.54 6.07
CA ASN A 363 18.99 41.40 7.44
C ASN A 363 18.64 42.76 8.05
N PRO A 364 17.36 43.08 8.33
CA PRO A 364 16.99 44.40 8.88
C PRO A 364 17.25 44.52 10.39
N PHE A 365 17.59 43.44 11.08
CA PHE A 365 17.75 43.37 12.53
C PHE A 365 19.23 43.41 12.96
N GLY A 366 20.18 43.30 12.02
CA GLY A 366 21.59 43.18 12.32
C GLY A 366 21.91 42.09 13.34
N ASP A 367 22.78 42.36 14.30
CA ASP A 367 23.21 41.42 15.36
C ASP A 367 22.09 41.00 16.33
N GLN A 368 20.88 41.58 16.22
CA GLN A 368 19.74 41.20 17.03
C GLN A 368 19.02 39.95 16.49
N LEU A 369 19.28 39.54 15.26
CA LEU A 369 18.71 38.30 14.70
C LEU A 369 19.46 37.11 15.30
N ASP A 370 18.70 36.17 15.91
CA ASP A 370 19.21 34.91 16.41
C ASP A 370 19.04 33.81 15.35
N ALA A 371 17.81 33.69 14.77
CA ALA A 371 17.51 32.77 13.69
C ALA A 371 16.34 33.25 12.82
N TYR A 372 16.31 32.82 11.57
CA TYR A 372 15.19 33.05 10.65
C TYR A 372 14.60 31.78 10.16
N TYR A 373 13.26 31.64 10.23
CA TYR A 373 12.52 30.53 9.69
C TYR A 373 11.73 30.98 8.47
N LEU A 374 11.92 30.35 7.35
CA LEU A 374 11.23 30.66 6.10
C LEU A 374 10.30 29.51 5.67
N ARG A 375 9.06 29.86 5.37
CA ARG A 375 8.14 28.96 4.65
C ARG A 375 7.52 29.72 3.47
N SER A 376 7.82 29.29 2.26
CA SER A 376 7.34 29.93 1.03
C SER A 376 6.52 28.95 0.19
N PRO A 377 5.17 28.92 0.32
CA PRO A 377 4.32 28.03 -0.49
C PRO A 377 4.47 28.23 -1.99
N GLN A 378 4.89 29.41 -2.44
CA GLN A 378 5.14 29.72 -3.83
C GLN A 378 6.45 29.15 -4.35
N ALA A 379 7.48 29.05 -3.49
CA ALA A 379 8.81 28.58 -3.89
C ALA A 379 9.03 27.09 -3.61
N ASN A 380 8.75 26.60 -2.39
CA ASN A 380 9.23 25.32 -1.89
C ASN A 380 8.10 24.33 -1.49
N THR A 381 6.95 24.36 -2.18
CA THR A 381 5.94 23.30 -2.06
C THR A 381 6.53 21.96 -2.53
N ARG A 382 6.44 20.95 -1.67
CA ARG A 382 6.96 19.61 -1.93
C ARG A 382 6.04 18.83 -2.86
N VAL A 383 6.59 18.37 -3.99
CA VAL A 383 5.84 17.54 -4.94
C VAL A 383 6.67 16.31 -5.31
N TYR A 384 6.04 15.16 -5.17
CA TYR A 384 6.62 13.86 -5.49
C TYR A 384 5.86 13.27 -6.67
N THR A 385 6.54 13.10 -7.79
CA THR A 385 5.96 12.48 -9.00
C THR A 385 6.56 11.09 -9.17
N SER A 386 5.76 10.06 -8.91
CA SER A 386 6.13 8.67 -9.18
C SER A 386 5.70 8.28 -10.59
N THR A 387 6.60 7.61 -11.30
CA THR A 387 6.30 6.94 -12.57
C THR A 387 6.77 5.49 -12.47
N MET A 388 5.79 4.61 -12.23
CA MET A 388 6.01 3.18 -12.08
C MET A 388 5.79 2.45 -13.41
N PHE A 389 6.67 1.50 -13.69
CA PHE A 389 6.54 0.49 -14.74
C PHE A 389 6.55 -0.90 -14.12
N GLN A 390 5.57 -1.71 -14.48
CA GLN A 390 5.50 -3.12 -14.12
C GLN A 390 5.41 -3.95 -15.39
N THR A 391 6.28 -4.95 -15.51
CA THR A 391 6.23 -5.94 -16.59
C THR A 391 6.23 -7.33 -15.97
N ASN A 392 5.36 -8.19 -16.44
CA ASN A 392 5.30 -9.59 -16.01
C ASN A 392 5.07 -10.45 -17.25
N VAL A 393 5.96 -11.41 -17.47
CA VAL A 393 5.91 -12.36 -18.58
C VAL A 393 6.08 -13.76 -18.01
N VAL A 394 5.14 -14.62 -18.27
CA VAL A 394 5.20 -16.05 -17.95
C VAL A 394 4.90 -16.82 -19.21
N ALA A 395 5.73 -17.79 -19.55
CA ALA A 395 5.47 -18.72 -20.64
C ALA A 395 5.73 -20.15 -20.16
N GLY A 396 4.87 -21.06 -20.53
CA GLY A 396 4.96 -22.43 -20.06
C GLY A 396 4.39 -23.44 -21.05
N VAL A 397 4.65 -24.68 -20.74
CA VAL A 397 4.08 -25.86 -21.41
C VAL A 397 3.53 -26.77 -20.33
N ARG A 398 2.27 -27.16 -20.50
CA ARG A 398 1.59 -28.09 -19.59
C ARG A 398 1.05 -29.29 -20.36
N GLY A 399 0.98 -30.42 -19.70
CA GLY A 399 0.52 -31.63 -20.38
C GLY A 399 0.09 -32.75 -19.47
N ARG A 400 -0.36 -33.84 -20.09
CA ARG A 400 -0.73 -35.09 -19.43
C ARG A 400 0.23 -36.18 -19.89
N VAL A 401 0.51 -37.13 -18.98
CA VAL A 401 1.20 -38.37 -19.35
C VAL A 401 0.14 -39.38 -19.83
N ASP A 402 0.22 -39.78 -21.09
CA ASP A 402 -0.79 -40.61 -21.70
C ASP A 402 -0.99 -41.93 -20.94
N GLY A 403 -2.23 -42.38 -20.81
CA GLY A 403 -2.59 -43.59 -20.07
C GLY A 403 -2.48 -43.50 -18.55
N THR A 404 -2.18 -42.32 -17.98
CA THR A 404 -2.07 -42.07 -16.54
C THR A 404 -2.93 -40.89 -16.10
N SER A 405 -3.06 -40.68 -14.78
CA SER A 405 -3.64 -39.46 -14.20
C SER A 405 -2.62 -38.32 -14.06
N TRP A 406 -1.34 -38.54 -14.35
CA TRP A 406 -0.26 -37.59 -14.16
C TRP A 406 -0.35 -36.42 -15.15
N GLN A 407 -0.27 -35.25 -14.60
CA GLN A 407 -0.16 -33.99 -15.34
C GLN A 407 1.11 -33.28 -14.91
N TRP A 408 1.65 -32.50 -15.79
CA TRP A 408 2.87 -31.72 -15.53
C TRP A 408 2.74 -30.32 -16.10
N ASP A 409 3.49 -29.39 -15.51
CA ASP A 409 3.63 -28.00 -15.93
C ASP A 409 5.09 -27.59 -15.82
N ALA A 410 5.61 -26.90 -16.83
CA ALA A 410 6.94 -26.32 -16.83
C ALA A 410 6.83 -24.88 -17.32
N ALA A 411 7.14 -23.93 -16.48
CA ALA A 411 7.04 -22.51 -16.75
C ALA A 411 8.36 -21.79 -16.53
N ALA A 412 8.57 -20.73 -17.30
CA ALA A 412 9.63 -19.74 -17.07
C ALA A 412 9.01 -18.35 -17.06
N GLY A 413 9.49 -17.51 -16.16
CA GLY A 413 8.95 -16.16 -16.04
C GLY A 413 10.01 -15.08 -15.79
N TYR A 414 9.61 -13.87 -16.18
CA TYR A 414 10.33 -12.62 -15.93
C TYR A 414 9.37 -11.58 -15.41
N ALA A 415 9.67 -11.03 -14.24
CA ALA A 415 8.92 -9.91 -13.68
C ALA A 415 9.87 -8.77 -13.36
N ARG A 416 9.47 -7.54 -13.68
CA ARG A 416 10.21 -6.32 -13.41
C ARG A 416 9.29 -5.25 -12.87
N TYR A 417 9.69 -4.67 -11.76
CA TYR A 417 9.15 -3.45 -11.20
C TYR A 417 10.21 -2.36 -11.31
N LYS A 418 9.84 -1.18 -11.78
CA LYS A 418 10.70 0.00 -11.76
C LYS A 418 9.85 1.21 -11.41
N ASP A 419 10.22 1.92 -10.35
CA ASP A 419 9.65 3.22 -10.00
C ASP A 419 10.71 4.31 -10.10
N THR A 420 10.32 5.45 -10.65
CA THR A 420 11.12 6.65 -10.68
C THR A 420 10.33 7.74 -9.98
N LEU A 421 10.75 8.09 -8.77
CA LEU A 421 10.18 9.14 -7.94
C LEU A 421 10.96 10.43 -8.15
N VAL A 422 10.37 11.40 -8.83
CA VAL A 422 10.96 12.75 -8.97
C VAL A 422 10.45 13.63 -7.86
N ARG A 423 11.39 14.20 -7.09
CA ARG A 423 11.15 15.11 -5.97
C ARG A 423 11.46 16.53 -6.41
N THR A 424 10.56 17.48 -6.08
CA THR A 424 10.71 18.92 -6.35
C THR A 424 10.30 19.75 -5.14
N GLY A 425 10.76 21.00 -5.06
CA GLY A 425 10.52 21.88 -3.92
C GLY A 425 11.63 21.83 -2.87
N PHE A 426 12.76 21.20 -3.19
CA PHE A 426 13.92 21.05 -2.34
C PHE A 426 15.15 21.68 -3.00
N SER A 427 16.05 22.22 -2.18
CA SER A 427 17.22 22.97 -2.62
C SER A 427 18.50 22.12 -2.58
N ILE A 428 19.47 22.51 -3.39
CA ILE A 428 20.87 22.17 -3.19
C ILE A 428 21.30 22.88 -1.91
N THR A 429 21.78 22.14 -0.92
CA THR A 429 22.07 22.65 0.43
C THR A 429 23.13 23.75 0.38
N SER A 430 24.22 23.52 -0.31
CA SER A 430 25.31 24.52 -0.45
C SER A 430 24.85 25.77 -1.20
N ALA A 431 24.05 25.62 -2.26
CA ALA A 431 23.52 26.74 -3.02
C ALA A 431 22.56 27.60 -2.19
N LEU A 432 21.70 26.98 -1.37
CA LEU A 432 20.81 27.69 -0.47
C LEU A 432 21.58 28.41 0.61
N ASN A 433 22.48 27.72 1.36
CA ASN A 433 23.23 28.29 2.47
C ASN A 433 24.11 29.45 2.01
N ASN A 434 24.79 29.32 0.87
CA ASN A 434 25.56 30.39 0.30
C ASN A 434 24.72 31.63 -0.06
N ALA A 435 23.51 31.41 -0.58
CA ALA A 435 22.64 32.49 -1.05
C ALA A 435 21.93 33.24 0.09
N VAL A 436 21.63 32.53 1.20
CA VAL A 436 20.97 33.15 2.38
C VAL A 436 21.96 33.61 3.46
N GLY A 437 23.21 33.17 3.39
CA GLY A 437 24.26 33.48 4.35
C GLY A 437 24.93 34.86 4.13
N ALA A 438 26.16 34.94 4.55
CA ALA A 438 26.95 36.18 4.50
C ALA A 438 26.93 36.83 3.12
N SER A 439 26.61 38.12 3.08
CA SER A 439 26.59 38.89 1.85
C SER A 439 26.84 40.37 2.13
N PHE A 440 27.35 41.10 1.13
CA PHE A 440 27.74 42.50 1.28
C PHE A 440 27.50 43.31 0.02
N LEU A 441 27.33 44.64 0.15
CA LEU A 441 27.26 45.56 -0.98
C LEU A 441 28.68 45.85 -1.47
N ASP A 442 28.97 45.50 -2.72
CA ASP A 442 30.28 45.79 -3.32
C ASP A 442 30.37 47.22 -3.84
N SER A 443 31.57 47.65 -4.19
CA SER A 443 31.88 49.02 -4.69
C SER A 443 31.16 49.41 -5.98
N ASP A 444 30.68 48.41 -6.73
CA ASP A 444 29.89 48.60 -7.95
C ASP A 444 28.38 48.71 -7.67
N GLY A 445 27.96 48.71 -6.40
CA GLY A 445 26.56 48.81 -5.97
C GLY A 445 25.76 47.52 -6.12
N VAL A 446 26.44 46.37 -6.27
CA VAL A 446 25.80 45.04 -6.39
C VAL A 446 26.03 44.28 -5.08
N VAL A 447 24.95 43.68 -4.59
CA VAL A 447 25.05 42.76 -3.43
C VAL A 447 25.64 41.42 -3.87
N LYS A 448 26.69 40.95 -3.19
CA LYS A 448 27.44 39.72 -3.49
C LYS A 448 27.47 38.80 -2.29
N CYS A 449 27.42 37.48 -2.54
CA CYS A 449 27.58 36.48 -1.49
C CYS A 449 29.02 36.40 -1.01
N GLY A 450 29.20 36.14 0.28
CA GLY A 450 30.50 36.02 0.94
C GLY A 450 30.89 37.32 1.66
N ALA A 451 32.20 37.62 1.73
CA ALA A 451 32.74 38.79 2.40
C ALA A 451 33.61 39.62 1.43
N PRO A 452 33.90 40.92 1.74
CA PRO A 452 34.82 41.73 0.95
C PRO A 452 36.15 40.99 0.80
N GLY A 453 36.59 40.75 -0.44
CA GLY A 453 37.80 39.99 -0.77
C GLY A 453 37.64 38.48 -0.81
N ALA A 454 36.46 37.91 -0.47
CA ALA A 454 36.14 36.50 -0.52
C ALA A 454 34.72 36.24 -1.11
N VAL A 455 34.52 36.71 -2.35
CA VAL A 455 33.25 36.59 -3.06
C VAL A 455 32.99 35.13 -3.47
N ILE A 456 31.79 34.64 -3.19
CA ILE A 456 31.35 33.33 -3.65
C ILE A 456 30.86 33.43 -5.11
N VAL A 457 31.69 32.95 -6.04
CA VAL A 457 31.41 33.05 -7.48
C VAL A 457 30.19 32.15 -7.85
N GLY A 458 29.28 32.72 -8.66
CA GLY A 458 28.08 32.00 -9.11
C GLY A 458 26.92 32.00 -8.13
N CYS A 459 27.09 32.64 -6.97
CA CYS A 459 26.02 32.81 -5.98
C CYS A 459 25.32 34.18 -6.19
N THR A 460 23.99 34.20 -6.01
CA THR A 460 23.17 35.40 -5.95
C THR A 460 22.51 35.48 -4.59
N PRO A 461 22.78 36.56 -3.79
CA PRO A 461 22.19 36.70 -2.47
C PRO A 461 20.65 36.78 -2.53
N ILE A 462 19.98 36.15 -1.60
CA ILE A 462 18.53 36.10 -1.52
C ILE A 462 18.04 36.99 -0.37
N ASN A 463 17.12 37.90 -0.67
CA ASN A 463 16.42 38.72 0.35
C ASN A 463 15.28 37.87 0.99
N VAL A 464 15.63 36.95 1.90
CA VAL A 464 14.66 36.09 2.60
C VAL A 464 13.71 36.87 3.52
N PHE A 465 14.03 38.09 3.88
CA PHE A 465 13.25 38.96 4.78
C PHE A 465 12.04 39.58 4.08
N ASN A 466 11.98 39.55 2.72
CA ASN A 466 10.81 39.89 1.94
C ASN A 466 10.32 38.63 1.18
N PRO A 467 9.70 37.65 1.86
CA PRO A 467 9.33 36.34 1.28
C PRO A 467 8.24 36.41 0.19
N SER A 468 7.52 37.51 0.11
CA SER A 468 6.48 37.76 -0.88
C SER A 468 7.00 38.41 -2.16
N ASP A 469 8.24 38.89 -2.17
CA ASP A 469 8.87 39.47 -3.34
C ASP A 469 9.03 38.43 -4.45
N PRO A 470 8.51 38.68 -5.69
CA PRO A 470 8.71 37.79 -6.81
C PRO A 470 10.19 37.45 -7.12
N ALA A 471 11.13 38.41 -6.84
CA ALA A 471 12.57 38.19 -7.00
C ALA A 471 13.08 37.16 -5.98
N THR A 472 12.68 37.26 -4.72
CA THR A 472 12.98 36.28 -3.66
C THR A 472 12.46 34.90 -3.99
N ILE A 473 11.18 34.82 -4.43
CA ILE A 473 10.57 33.56 -4.85
C ILE A 473 11.33 32.91 -6.04
N ALA A 474 11.71 33.72 -7.03
CA ALA A 474 12.47 33.25 -8.19
C ALA A 474 13.87 32.77 -7.79
N ALA A 475 14.55 33.52 -6.92
CA ALA A 475 15.89 33.18 -6.44
C ALA A 475 15.89 31.90 -5.60
N LEU A 476 14.92 31.72 -4.69
CA LEU A 476 14.72 30.46 -3.94
C LEU A 476 14.48 29.27 -4.88
N ARG A 477 13.66 29.43 -5.91
CA ARG A 477 13.49 28.40 -6.94
C ARG A 477 14.78 28.10 -7.71
N GLY A 478 15.65 29.12 -7.87
CA GLY A 478 16.96 29.00 -8.50
C GLY A 478 17.93 28.06 -7.77
N THR A 479 17.78 27.92 -6.44
CA THR A 479 18.58 26.96 -5.65
C THR A 479 18.09 25.53 -5.75
N GLN A 480 16.87 25.30 -6.31
CA GLN A 480 16.24 23.99 -6.32
C GLN A 480 16.66 23.16 -7.54
N ARG A 481 16.66 21.84 -7.34
CA ARG A 481 16.83 20.85 -8.40
C ARG A 481 15.79 19.76 -8.28
N PRO A 482 15.14 19.34 -9.39
CA PRO A 482 14.43 18.08 -9.40
C PRO A 482 15.42 16.93 -9.21
N VAL A 483 15.12 16.04 -8.28
CA VAL A 483 15.93 14.86 -7.98
C VAL A 483 15.09 13.61 -8.15
N ASP A 484 15.64 12.61 -8.84
CA ASP A 484 15.02 11.31 -9.01
C ASP A 484 15.57 10.29 -8.00
N LEU A 485 14.67 9.46 -7.49
CA LEU A 485 14.98 8.21 -6.82
C LEU A 485 14.47 7.08 -7.71
N ILE A 486 15.35 6.17 -8.09
CA ILE A 486 15.03 4.99 -8.89
C ILE A 486 15.06 3.77 -7.98
N ASP A 487 13.94 3.06 -7.90
CA ASP A 487 13.81 1.76 -7.24
C ASP A 487 13.43 0.71 -8.27
N GLU A 488 14.25 -0.32 -8.43
CA GLU A 488 14.06 -1.37 -9.41
C GLU A 488 14.20 -2.75 -8.77
N SER A 489 13.23 -3.62 -9.02
CA SER A 489 13.35 -5.04 -8.73
C SER A 489 13.08 -5.88 -9.97
N GLN A 490 13.77 -6.99 -10.09
CA GLN A 490 13.60 -7.98 -11.14
C GLN A 490 13.55 -9.36 -10.52
N MET A 491 12.68 -10.20 -11.05
CA MET A 491 12.60 -11.60 -10.71
C MET A 491 12.62 -12.43 -12.00
N ARG A 492 13.41 -13.49 -11.99
CA ARG A 492 13.40 -14.53 -13.02
C ARG A 492 13.18 -15.87 -12.36
N PHE A 493 12.40 -16.71 -12.95
CA PHE A 493 12.14 -18.03 -12.37
C PHE A 493 11.96 -19.09 -13.46
N VAL A 494 12.22 -20.32 -13.04
CA VAL A 494 11.80 -21.56 -13.71
C VAL A 494 11.11 -22.40 -12.66
N ASP A 495 9.94 -22.90 -13.00
CA ASP A 495 9.09 -23.76 -12.17
C ASP A 495 8.74 -25.01 -12.95
N ILE A 496 8.91 -26.17 -12.35
CA ILE A 496 8.54 -27.45 -12.94
C ILE A 496 7.74 -28.23 -11.89
N SER A 497 6.55 -28.63 -12.22
CA SER A 497 5.65 -29.36 -11.33
C SER A 497 4.99 -30.54 -12.00
N ALA A 498 4.59 -31.52 -11.21
CA ALA A 498 3.77 -32.65 -11.66
C ALA A 498 2.82 -33.07 -10.54
N ASN A 499 1.62 -33.50 -10.91
CA ASN A 499 0.64 -34.06 -9.99
C ASN A 499 -0.10 -35.24 -10.62
N GLY A 500 -0.56 -36.18 -9.76
CA GLY A 500 -1.28 -37.35 -10.22
C GLY A 500 -1.57 -38.37 -9.12
N ASP A 501 -2.19 -39.47 -9.48
CA ASP A 501 -2.46 -40.56 -8.56
C ASP A 501 -1.23 -41.42 -8.37
N LEU A 502 -0.96 -41.84 -7.13
CA LEU A 502 0.13 -42.77 -6.79
C LEU A 502 -0.39 -44.22 -6.75
N PHE A 503 -1.26 -44.53 -5.81
CA PHE A 503 -1.86 -45.86 -5.64
C PHE A 503 -3.25 -45.74 -5.03
N LYS A 504 -4.00 -46.83 -5.04
CA LYS A 504 -5.37 -46.85 -4.52
C LYS A 504 -5.40 -47.48 -3.12
N LEU A 505 -6.02 -46.78 -2.17
CA LEU A 505 -6.43 -47.27 -0.86
C LEU A 505 -7.92 -47.67 -0.90
N PRO A 506 -8.43 -48.38 0.12
CA PRO A 506 -9.86 -48.70 0.21
C PRO A 506 -10.77 -47.46 0.12
N ALA A 507 -10.34 -46.33 0.66
CA ALA A 507 -11.11 -45.10 0.65
C ALA A 507 -10.94 -44.22 -0.61
N GLY A 508 -10.03 -44.55 -1.50
CA GLY A 508 -9.80 -43.80 -2.73
C GLY A 508 -8.35 -43.81 -3.21
N ARG A 509 -8.01 -42.95 -4.16
CA ARG A 509 -6.66 -42.84 -4.71
C ARG A 509 -5.84 -41.86 -3.88
N VAL A 510 -4.63 -42.21 -3.50
CA VAL A 510 -3.65 -41.29 -2.95
C VAL A 510 -3.15 -40.41 -4.10
N GLN A 511 -3.25 -39.09 -3.95
CA GLN A 511 -2.76 -38.13 -4.92
C GLN A 511 -1.47 -37.49 -4.42
N ALA A 512 -0.58 -37.17 -5.33
CA ALA A 512 0.67 -36.45 -5.02
C ALA A 512 0.85 -35.27 -5.97
N ALA A 513 1.48 -34.21 -5.48
CA ALA A 513 2.07 -33.15 -6.27
C ALA A 513 3.53 -32.95 -5.84
N VAL A 514 4.41 -32.72 -6.81
CA VAL A 514 5.82 -32.43 -6.58
C VAL A 514 6.27 -31.29 -7.49
N GLY A 515 7.24 -30.50 -7.04
CA GLY A 515 7.77 -29.46 -7.91
C GLY A 515 9.14 -28.94 -7.45
N LEU A 516 9.79 -28.30 -8.42
CA LEU A 516 11.10 -27.67 -8.27
C LEU A 516 11.00 -26.23 -8.77
N VAL A 517 11.54 -25.28 -8.02
CA VAL A 517 11.58 -23.87 -8.40
C VAL A 517 13.01 -23.36 -8.28
N TYR A 518 13.48 -22.69 -9.33
CA TYR A 518 14.67 -21.86 -9.29
C TYR A 518 14.27 -20.43 -9.55
N ARG A 519 14.69 -19.49 -8.69
CA ARG A 519 14.36 -18.07 -8.82
C ARG A 519 15.58 -17.21 -8.52
N THR A 520 15.76 -16.12 -9.28
CA THR A 520 16.69 -15.04 -8.95
C THR A 520 15.90 -13.76 -8.70
N ASN A 521 16.21 -13.07 -7.61
CA ASN A 521 15.68 -11.77 -7.26
C ASN A 521 16.80 -10.76 -7.34
N LYS A 522 16.59 -9.66 -8.04
CA LYS A 522 17.55 -8.56 -8.16
C LYS A 522 16.90 -7.28 -7.64
N PHE A 523 17.65 -6.56 -6.83
CA PHE A 523 17.31 -5.23 -6.32
C PHE A 523 18.35 -4.22 -6.84
N ALA A 524 17.90 -3.02 -7.20
CA ALA A 524 18.75 -1.89 -7.51
C ALA A 524 18.06 -0.60 -7.08
N GLN A 525 18.82 0.26 -6.42
CA GLN A 525 18.37 1.59 -6.01
C GLN A 525 19.42 2.62 -6.39
N GLY A 526 19.01 3.85 -6.75
CA GLY A 526 19.95 4.90 -7.13
C GLY A 526 19.26 6.17 -7.56
N THR A 527 20.07 7.14 -7.97
CA THR A 527 19.66 8.42 -8.56
C THR A 527 20.50 8.73 -9.78
N THR A 528 19.97 9.54 -10.72
CA THR A 528 20.75 10.13 -11.80
C THR A 528 21.30 11.51 -11.42
N SER A 529 20.86 12.07 -10.29
CA SER A 529 21.26 13.37 -9.79
C SER A 529 22.57 13.26 -8.98
N ASP A 530 23.56 14.04 -9.35
CA ASP A 530 24.83 14.16 -8.64
C ASP A 530 24.70 14.80 -7.26
N VAL A 531 23.82 15.80 -7.11
CA VAL A 531 23.62 16.52 -5.85
C VAL A 531 22.94 15.67 -4.76
N ALA A 532 22.17 14.66 -5.15
CA ALA A 532 21.52 13.73 -4.23
C ALA A 532 22.23 12.38 -4.12
N ALA A 533 23.31 12.17 -4.89
CA ALA A 533 24.11 10.96 -4.77
C ALA A 533 24.84 10.95 -3.43
N ALA A 534 24.54 9.94 -2.61
CA ALA A 534 25.17 9.76 -1.31
C ALA A 534 26.62 9.31 -1.48
N ASP A 535 27.51 9.84 -0.65
CA ASP A 535 28.84 9.27 -0.41
C ASP A 535 28.76 8.00 0.47
N ALA A 536 29.90 7.43 0.83
CA ALA A 536 29.97 6.21 1.64
C ALA A 536 29.36 6.40 3.06
N ASP A 537 29.35 7.62 3.55
CA ASP A 537 28.81 8.00 4.88
C ASP A 537 27.32 8.37 4.82
N GLY A 538 26.73 8.40 3.61
CA GLY A 538 25.33 8.74 3.40
C GLY A 538 25.06 10.24 3.23
N ASN A 539 26.07 11.09 3.04
CA ASN A 539 25.93 12.53 2.88
C ASN A 539 25.81 12.91 1.41
N CYS A 540 25.14 14.02 1.13
CA CYS A 540 25.03 14.64 -0.20
C CYS A 540 24.72 16.12 -0.08
N ASP A 541 24.73 16.83 -1.20
CA ASP A 541 24.43 18.26 -1.26
C ASP A 541 22.95 18.54 -1.60
N TYR A 542 22.03 17.89 -0.88
CA TYR A 542 20.59 18.00 -1.11
C TYR A 542 19.80 17.92 0.19
N ASN A 543 18.81 18.78 0.39
CA ASN A 543 18.12 18.93 1.66
C ASN A 543 16.88 18.01 1.84
N ASP A 544 16.74 16.92 1.06
CA ASP A 544 15.68 15.90 1.21
C ASP A 544 16.21 14.48 1.04
N GLY A 545 17.24 14.13 1.78
CA GLY A 545 17.78 12.78 1.83
C GLY A 545 18.60 12.37 0.62
N CYS A 546 19.70 11.73 0.92
CA CYS A 546 20.73 11.28 -0.02
C CYS A 546 20.47 9.85 -0.47
N ILE A 547 20.92 9.48 -1.65
CA ILE A 547 20.64 8.19 -2.27
C ILE A 547 21.95 7.51 -2.65
N LEU A 548 22.32 6.44 -1.97
CA LEU A 548 23.45 5.61 -2.32
C LEU A 548 23.06 4.66 -3.44
N LYS A 549 23.84 4.63 -4.52
CA LYS A 549 23.64 3.70 -5.60
C LYS A 549 24.02 2.28 -5.16
N GLN A 550 23.05 1.37 -5.15
CA GLN A 550 23.20 0.01 -4.68
C GLN A 550 22.51 -0.99 -5.62
N GLY A 551 23.00 -2.22 -5.60
CA GLY A 551 22.34 -3.33 -6.28
C GLY A 551 22.83 -4.66 -5.73
N ARG A 552 21.90 -5.59 -5.56
CA ARG A 552 22.17 -6.97 -5.12
C ARG A 552 21.28 -7.94 -5.86
N GLU A 553 21.75 -9.15 -5.96
CA GLU A 553 21.02 -10.27 -6.52
C GLU A 553 21.13 -11.45 -5.56
N GLU A 554 20.05 -12.20 -5.39
CA GLU A 554 20.01 -13.46 -4.66
C GLU A 554 19.42 -14.56 -5.51
N SER A 555 19.82 -15.79 -5.27
CA SER A 555 19.21 -16.97 -5.85
C SER A 555 18.50 -17.82 -4.81
N VAL A 556 17.37 -18.40 -5.24
CA VAL A 556 16.50 -19.23 -4.41
C VAL A 556 16.28 -20.54 -5.13
N ARG A 557 16.47 -21.66 -4.42
CA ARG A 557 16.23 -23.03 -4.91
C ARG A 557 15.25 -23.70 -3.99
N GLU A 558 14.17 -24.21 -4.54
CA GLU A 558 13.10 -24.78 -3.75
C GLU A 558 12.66 -26.12 -4.33
N ALA A 559 12.27 -27.05 -3.43
CA ALA A 559 11.62 -28.31 -3.79
C ALA A 559 10.42 -28.52 -2.86
N TYR A 560 9.30 -29.00 -3.41
CA TYR A 560 8.11 -29.26 -2.61
C TYR A 560 7.46 -30.58 -2.97
N ALA A 561 6.71 -31.13 -2.01
CA ALA A 561 5.84 -32.28 -2.20
C ALA A 561 4.56 -32.12 -1.40
N GLU A 562 3.45 -32.52 -2.00
CA GLU A 562 2.13 -32.58 -1.36
C GLU A 562 1.52 -33.97 -1.56
N LEU A 563 0.76 -34.42 -0.57
CA LEU A 563 0.04 -35.70 -0.59
C LEU A 563 -1.40 -35.50 -0.10
N LEU A 564 -2.37 -36.02 -0.84
CA LEU A 564 -3.74 -36.21 -0.38
C LEU A 564 -3.96 -37.69 -0.15
N VAL A 565 -4.22 -38.07 1.10
CA VAL A 565 -4.44 -39.47 1.51
C VAL A 565 -5.89 -39.64 1.94
N PRO A 566 -6.76 -40.32 1.14
CA PRO A 566 -8.10 -40.64 1.57
C PRO A 566 -8.05 -41.76 2.62
N LEU A 567 -8.50 -41.45 3.84
CA LEU A 567 -8.45 -42.37 4.98
C LEU A 567 -9.72 -43.19 5.11
N LEU A 568 -10.91 -42.55 5.01
CA LEU A 568 -12.21 -43.14 5.12
C LEU A 568 -13.14 -42.57 4.05
N LYS A 569 -14.04 -43.43 3.53
CA LYS A 569 -15.07 -43.04 2.56
C LYS A 569 -16.33 -43.89 2.75
N ASP A 570 -17.51 -43.28 2.72
CA ASP A 570 -18.83 -43.88 2.76
C ASP A 570 -19.05 -44.86 3.95
N VAL A 571 -18.48 -44.49 5.12
CA VAL A 571 -18.69 -45.19 6.39
C VAL A 571 -19.47 -44.32 7.38
N PRO A 572 -20.16 -44.88 8.40
CA PRO A 572 -20.88 -44.09 9.40
C PRO A 572 -20.01 -43.00 10.01
N PHE A 573 -20.51 -41.74 10.06
CA PHE A 573 -19.83 -40.55 10.52
C PHE A 573 -18.57 -40.14 9.76
N ALA A 574 -18.28 -40.77 8.58
CA ALA A 574 -17.21 -40.40 7.70
C ALA A 574 -17.55 -40.67 6.24
N ASN A 575 -18.44 -39.82 5.68
CA ASN A 575 -18.72 -39.83 4.25
C ASN A 575 -17.42 -39.59 3.47
N VAL A 576 -16.55 -38.67 3.97
CA VAL A 576 -15.17 -38.47 3.50
C VAL A 576 -14.28 -38.13 4.70
N LEU A 577 -13.12 -38.75 4.77
CA LEU A 577 -12.02 -38.29 5.65
C LEU A 577 -10.73 -38.36 4.87
N ASN A 578 -10.16 -37.17 4.61
CA ASN A 578 -8.89 -36.99 3.90
C ASN A 578 -7.84 -36.36 4.82
N LEU A 579 -6.61 -36.78 4.66
CA LEU A 579 -5.42 -36.20 5.25
C LEU A 579 -4.60 -35.54 4.14
N ASN A 580 -4.31 -34.24 4.29
CA ASN A 580 -3.43 -33.49 3.40
C ASN A 580 -2.10 -33.22 4.10
N LEU A 581 -1.00 -33.55 3.45
CA LEU A 581 0.36 -33.34 3.92
C LEU A 581 1.11 -32.53 2.87
N GLY A 582 1.88 -31.55 3.30
CA GLY A 582 2.72 -30.74 2.41
C GLY A 582 4.05 -30.40 3.08
N SER A 583 5.10 -30.36 2.30
CA SER A 583 6.41 -29.90 2.77
C SER A 583 7.18 -29.23 1.65
N ARG A 584 7.86 -28.12 1.97
CA ARG A 584 8.70 -27.36 1.06
C ARG A 584 10.05 -27.07 1.70
N TYR A 585 11.11 -27.41 1.00
CA TYR A 585 12.47 -27.00 1.30
C TYR A 585 12.83 -25.79 0.44
N SER A 586 13.35 -24.73 1.06
CA SER A 586 13.80 -23.51 0.36
C SER A 586 15.21 -23.17 0.82
N ASN A 587 16.08 -22.87 -0.15
CA ASN A 587 17.47 -22.47 0.08
C ASN A 587 17.74 -21.15 -0.61
N TYR A 588 18.10 -20.15 0.16
CA TYR A 588 18.47 -18.79 -0.24
C TYR A 588 19.97 -18.59 -0.04
N ASP A 589 20.65 -18.03 -1.01
CA ASP A 589 22.08 -17.77 -0.90
C ASP A 589 22.40 -16.62 0.08
N ALA A 590 21.45 -15.70 0.32
CA ALA A 590 21.64 -14.55 1.18
C ALA A 590 21.59 -14.90 2.69
N TRP A 591 20.78 -15.89 3.13
CA TRP A 591 20.53 -16.15 4.55
C TRP A 591 20.39 -17.64 4.93
N GLY A 592 20.47 -18.58 3.98
CA GLY A 592 20.46 -20.03 4.22
C GLY A 592 19.14 -20.72 3.88
N ASN A 593 18.80 -21.77 4.63
CA ASN A 593 17.69 -22.65 4.26
C ASN A 593 16.60 -22.75 5.34
N THR A 594 15.43 -23.21 4.90
CA THR A 594 14.31 -23.54 5.77
C THR A 594 13.46 -24.66 5.16
N THR A 595 12.84 -25.44 6.04
CA THR A 595 11.80 -26.42 5.65
C THR A 595 10.50 -26.05 6.33
N ASN A 596 9.41 -26.00 5.56
CA ASN A 596 8.10 -25.64 6.07
C ASN A 596 7.08 -26.72 5.68
N SER A 597 6.35 -27.23 6.66
CA SER A 597 5.42 -28.34 6.50
C SER A 597 4.00 -27.94 6.89
N LYS A 598 3.03 -28.62 6.31
CA LYS A 598 1.60 -28.46 6.54
C LYS A 598 0.97 -29.81 6.77
N VAL A 599 0.04 -29.86 7.73
CA VAL A 599 -0.87 -30.99 7.94
C VAL A 599 -2.28 -30.44 7.97
N ALA A 600 -3.19 -31.05 7.19
CA ALA A 600 -4.58 -30.64 7.20
C ALA A 600 -5.52 -31.84 7.08
N ILE A 601 -6.70 -31.72 7.66
CA ILE A 601 -7.76 -32.73 7.69
C ILE A 601 -9.01 -32.15 7.05
N GLU A 602 -9.62 -32.93 6.16
CA GLU A 602 -10.95 -32.71 5.61
C GLU A 602 -11.85 -33.85 6.06
N TRP A 603 -12.83 -33.57 6.89
CA TRP A 603 -13.76 -34.55 7.40
C TRP A 603 -15.19 -34.14 7.07
N ARG A 604 -15.85 -34.95 6.26
CA ARG A 604 -17.29 -34.87 6.01
C ARG A 604 -17.99 -36.01 6.77
N PRO A 605 -18.51 -35.78 7.97
CA PRO A 605 -19.30 -36.77 8.71
C PRO A 605 -20.57 -37.14 7.95
N ILE A 606 -21.15 -36.18 7.27
CA ILE A 606 -22.27 -36.33 6.31
C ILE A 606 -21.93 -35.52 5.06
N ALA A 607 -22.60 -35.76 3.96
CA ALA A 607 -22.25 -35.19 2.65
C ALA A 607 -22.22 -33.65 2.64
N ASN A 608 -23.15 -33.03 3.37
CA ASN A 608 -23.38 -31.58 3.39
C ASN A 608 -22.72 -30.85 4.58
N LEU A 609 -21.85 -31.50 5.38
CA LEU A 609 -21.10 -30.88 6.47
C LEU A 609 -19.62 -31.21 6.31
N LEU A 610 -18.80 -30.16 6.09
CA LEU A 610 -17.34 -30.25 6.10
C LEU A 610 -16.80 -29.68 7.40
N VAL A 611 -16.01 -30.48 8.12
CA VAL A 611 -15.11 -30.03 9.21
C VAL A 611 -13.70 -30.01 8.66
N ARG A 612 -13.02 -28.90 8.80
CA ARG A 612 -11.65 -28.74 8.32
C ARG A 612 -10.72 -28.28 9.44
N ALA A 613 -9.48 -28.74 9.42
CA ALA A 613 -8.45 -28.30 10.35
C ALA A 613 -7.11 -28.27 9.63
N THR A 614 -6.35 -27.20 9.82
CA THR A 614 -5.02 -26.99 9.22
C THR A 614 -4.04 -26.49 10.26
N GLY A 615 -2.83 -27.07 10.24
CA GLY A 615 -1.65 -26.54 10.95
C GLY A 615 -0.50 -26.45 9.97
N SER A 616 0.07 -25.25 9.80
CA SER A 616 1.15 -25.01 8.85
C SER A 616 2.29 -24.18 9.47
N GLN A 617 3.52 -24.51 9.09
CA GLN A 617 4.67 -23.65 9.31
C GLN A 617 4.72 -22.58 8.23
N VAL A 618 5.01 -21.34 8.64
CA VAL A 618 5.10 -20.19 7.75
C VAL A 618 6.41 -19.47 7.94
N PHE A 619 6.89 -18.79 6.90
CA PHE A 619 8.11 -18.01 6.98
C PHE A 619 8.11 -16.85 5.98
N ARG A 620 8.93 -15.82 6.26
CA ARG A 620 9.30 -14.75 5.33
C ARG A 620 10.82 -14.55 5.36
N ALA A 621 11.44 -14.58 4.21
CA ALA A 621 12.81 -14.16 4.01
C ALA A 621 12.93 -12.63 4.18
N PRO A 622 14.03 -12.09 4.78
CA PRO A 622 14.31 -10.67 4.70
C PRO A 622 14.40 -10.24 3.23
N ALA A 623 13.74 -9.14 2.88
CA ALA A 623 13.82 -8.60 1.53
C ALA A 623 15.21 -7.99 1.27
N LEU A 624 15.64 -7.96 0.00
CA LEU A 624 16.95 -7.37 -0.35
C LEU A 624 17.03 -5.89 0.08
N GLY A 625 15.92 -5.18 0.12
CA GLY A 625 15.86 -3.82 0.65
C GLY A 625 16.04 -3.73 2.16
N ASP A 626 15.51 -4.69 2.92
CA ASP A 626 15.73 -4.78 4.37
C ASP A 626 17.23 -5.01 4.68
N LEU A 627 17.91 -5.76 3.81
CA LEU A 627 19.32 -6.11 3.96
C LEU A 627 20.29 -5.03 3.44
N TYR A 628 19.96 -4.41 2.29
CA TYR A 628 20.90 -3.59 1.50
C TYR A 628 20.30 -2.25 1.05
N GLY A 629 19.16 -1.83 1.57
CA GLY A 629 18.55 -0.55 1.17
C GLY A 629 19.47 0.65 1.44
N SER A 630 19.36 1.69 0.61
CA SER A 630 20.22 2.87 0.65
C SER A 630 20.16 3.60 1.99
N PRO A 631 21.28 4.08 2.53
CA PRO A 631 21.27 4.88 3.73
C PRO A 631 20.47 6.19 3.54
N TYR A 632 19.82 6.58 4.60
CA TYR A 632 19.16 7.87 4.77
C TYR A 632 19.71 8.51 6.03
N ASN A 633 20.22 9.73 5.90
CA ASN A 633 20.79 10.49 7.01
C ASN A 633 19.80 11.57 7.47
N SER A 634 19.66 11.72 8.78
CA SER A 634 18.95 12.83 9.43
C SER A 634 19.78 13.34 10.61
N VAL A 635 19.73 14.64 10.84
CA VAL A 635 20.33 15.25 12.02
C VAL A 635 19.24 15.38 13.07
N ILE A 636 19.55 14.95 14.29
CA ILE A 636 18.64 15.03 15.43
C ILE A 636 19.18 16.05 16.41
N ASP A 637 18.31 17.00 16.77
CA ASP A 637 18.57 17.95 17.84
C ASP A 637 18.22 17.35 19.18
N ASN A 638 19.03 17.64 20.18
CA ASN A 638 18.80 17.18 21.55
C ASN A 638 17.76 18.04 22.31
N THR A 639 16.84 18.69 21.61
CA THR A 639 15.94 19.70 22.18
C THR A 639 14.49 19.23 22.41
N GLY A 640 14.22 17.94 22.66
CA GLY A 640 12.89 17.55 23.10
C GLY A 640 12.47 16.11 22.85
N ASP A 641 12.69 15.56 21.66
CA ASP A 641 12.16 14.24 21.30
C ASP A 641 13.13 13.10 21.61
N PHE A 642 14.43 13.36 21.76
CA PHE A 642 15.45 12.38 22.09
C PHE A 642 15.91 12.54 23.55
N GLN A 643 15.85 11.41 24.29
CA GLN A 643 16.39 11.33 25.64
C GLN A 643 17.59 10.40 25.68
N ASP A 644 18.78 10.96 25.86
CA ASP A 644 19.97 10.15 26.05
C ASP A 644 19.96 9.48 27.44
N PRO A 645 19.83 8.14 27.53
CA PRO A 645 19.79 7.44 28.82
C PRO A 645 21.10 7.55 29.60
N CYS A 646 22.18 8.05 28.96
CA CYS A 646 23.46 8.29 29.62
C CYS A 646 23.54 9.68 30.28
N THR A 647 22.51 10.54 30.14
CA THR A 647 22.45 11.81 30.88
C THR A 647 22.36 11.54 32.38
N GLY A 648 23.27 12.16 33.16
CA GLY A 648 23.32 11.93 34.62
C GLY A 648 23.81 10.54 35.02
N PHE A 649 24.53 9.84 34.14
CA PHE A 649 24.98 8.46 34.37
C PHE A 649 25.89 8.32 35.56
N THR A 650 25.59 7.40 36.50
CA THR A 650 26.36 7.11 37.71
C THR A 650 26.62 5.62 37.92
N GLY A 651 26.36 4.76 36.92
CA GLY A 651 26.39 3.31 37.02
C GLY A 651 27.74 2.64 36.73
N ALA A 652 27.71 1.32 36.68
CA ALA A 652 28.84 0.52 36.16
C ALA A 652 29.02 0.80 34.64
N PRO A 653 30.22 0.56 34.07
CA PRO A 653 30.45 0.79 32.65
C PRO A 653 29.36 0.16 31.76
N ASN A 654 28.77 0.98 30.91
CA ASN A 654 27.68 0.61 30.00
C ASN A 654 28.13 0.82 28.56
N PRO A 655 27.97 -0.16 27.65
CA PRO A 655 28.37 -0.02 26.26
C PRO A 655 27.70 1.15 25.53
N ALA A 656 26.44 1.49 25.86
CA ALA A 656 25.75 2.65 25.30
C ALA A 656 26.35 3.99 25.75
N CYS A 657 27.06 4.02 26.89
CA CYS A 657 27.64 5.23 27.50
C CYS A 657 29.18 5.25 27.36
N ALA A 658 29.72 4.84 26.22
CA ALA A 658 31.14 4.89 25.96
C ALA A 658 31.68 6.34 26.13
N ASN A 659 32.78 6.49 26.84
CA ASN A 659 33.44 7.78 27.17
C ASN A 659 32.61 8.74 28.04
N VAL A 660 31.41 8.36 28.49
CA VAL A 660 30.57 9.18 29.37
C VAL A 660 31.12 9.09 30.80
N PRO A 661 31.36 10.24 31.50
CA PRO A 661 31.68 10.23 32.92
C PRO A 661 30.59 9.58 33.75
N ASN A 662 30.99 8.75 34.74
CA ASN A 662 30.05 8.03 35.61
C ASN A 662 29.81 8.73 36.96
N ASP A 663 30.04 10.02 37.01
CA ASP A 663 29.89 10.88 38.18
C ASP A 663 28.58 11.68 38.22
N GLY A 664 27.70 11.45 37.26
CA GLY A 664 26.40 12.13 37.13
C GLY A 664 26.50 13.52 36.49
N SER A 665 27.66 13.97 36.08
CA SER A 665 27.85 15.32 35.50
C SER A 665 27.50 15.41 34.01
N PHE A 666 27.40 14.29 33.31
CA PHE A 666 27.19 14.27 31.86
C PHE A 666 25.80 14.72 31.45
N THR A 667 25.74 15.57 30.42
CA THR A 667 24.53 15.90 29.67
C THR A 667 24.89 15.90 28.18
N ASN A 668 24.09 15.18 27.36
CA ASN A 668 24.25 15.22 25.93
C ASN A 668 23.63 16.53 25.41
N THR A 669 24.45 17.40 24.82
CA THR A 669 24.02 18.72 24.30
C THR A 669 24.26 18.84 22.79
N ALA A 670 24.98 17.88 22.20
CA ALA A 670 25.33 17.90 20.79
C ALA A 670 24.21 17.38 19.89
N GLN A 671 24.10 17.97 18.71
CA GLN A 671 23.38 17.35 17.59
C GLN A 671 24.13 16.10 17.13
N PHE A 672 23.40 15.09 16.69
CA PHE A 672 24.02 13.88 16.18
C PHE A 672 23.33 13.37 14.90
N ASN A 673 24.10 12.61 14.12
CA ASN A 673 23.61 12.02 12.89
C ASN A 673 22.89 10.69 13.16
N VAL A 674 21.70 10.51 12.58
CA VAL A 674 21.00 9.23 12.51
C VAL A 674 21.08 8.72 11.09
N VAL A 675 21.74 7.58 10.88
CA VAL A 675 21.89 6.94 9.57
C VAL A 675 21.05 5.68 9.54
N THR A 676 19.86 5.79 8.95
CA THR A 676 18.98 4.63 8.75
C THR A 676 19.33 3.93 7.43
N SER A 677 19.60 2.63 7.44
CA SER A 677 20.10 1.89 6.27
C SER A 677 19.71 0.41 6.30
N GLY A 678 19.91 -0.28 5.18
CA GLY A 678 19.80 -1.74 5.15
C GLY A 678 20.66 -2.40 6.23
N ALA A 679 20.16 -3.43 6.87
CA ALA A 679 20.77 -4.04 8.06
C ALA A 679 22.23 -4.43 7.84
N ASN A 680 22.58 -5.03 6.69
CA ASN A 680 23.94 -5.43 6.38
C ASN A 680 24.90 -4.23 6.20
N ASN A 681 24.38 -3.08 5.79
CA ASN A 681 25.18 -1.86 5.60
C ASN A 681 25.64 -1.28 6.95
N VAL A 682 24.89 -1.53 8.02
CA VAL A 682 25.23 -1.11 9.40
C VAL A 682 25.77 -2.26 10.26
N GLY A 683 26.08 -3.42 9.64
CA GLY A 683 26.65 -4.57 10.34
C GLY A 683 25.66 -5.40 11.16
N PHE A 684 24.36 -5.13 11.03
CA PHE A 684 23.30 -5.87 11.72
C PHE A 684 22.83 -7.08 10.90
N LYS A 685 22.66 -8.24 11.53
CA LYS A 685 22.25 -9.49 10.86
C LYS A 685 20.79 -9.80 11.11
N LEU A 686 20.00 -9.83 10.04
CA LEU A 686 18.61 -10.26 10.09
C LEU A 686 18.49 -11.78 10.01
N LYS A 687 17.45 -12.30 10.68
CA LYS A 687 16.96 -13.67 10.56
C LYS A 687 15.66 -13.68 9.77
N PRO A 688 15.31 -14.79 9.09
CA PRO A 688 13.98 -14.92 8.51
C PRO A 688 12.92 -14.96 9.62
N GLU A 689 11.78 -14.35 9.35
CA GLU A 689 10.59 -14.55 10.18
C GLU A 689 10.13 -15.98 10.07
N ARG A 690 9.75 -16.59 11.18
CA ARG A 690 9.22 -17.95 11.24
C ARG A 690 7.96 -17.96 12.08
N GLY A 691 7.03 -18.88 11.75
CA GLY A 691 5.81 -18.93 12.50
C GLY A 691 4.97 -20.18 12.22
N ARG A 692 3.77 -20.14 12.79
CA ARG A 692 2.78 -21.19 12.65
C ARG A 692 1.42 -20.57 12.43
N SER A 693 0.67 -21.10 11.48
CA SER A 693 -0.73 -20.79 11.23
C SER A 693 -1.59 -21.99 11.57
N TYR A 694 -2.69 -21.75 12.25
CA TYR A 694 -3.69 -22.74 12.59
C TYR A 694 -5.06 -22.26 12.14
N ASN A 695 -5.84 -23.17 11.55
CA ASN A 695 -7.23 -22.93 11.18
C ASN A 695 -8.07 -24.13 11.57
N VAL A 696 -9.27 -23.90 12.10
CA VAL A 696 -10.30 -24.92 12.33
C VAL A 696 -11.62 -24.32 11.89
N GLY A 697 -12.32 -24.99 10.97
CA GLY A 697 -13.55 -24.48 10.39
C GLY A 697 -14.61 -25.51 10.12
N LEU A 698 -15.82 -24.99 9.88
CA LEU A 698 -17.02 -25.74 9.52
C LEU A 698 -17.62 -25.10 8.26
N VAL A 699 -18.05 -25.93 7.31
CA VAL A 699 -18.90 -25.51 6.18
C VAL A 699 -20.13 -26.41 6.17
N TYR A 700 -21.31 -25.79 6.10
CA TYR A 700 -22.58 -26.53 6.12
C TYR A 700 -23.54 -26.03 5.06
N ASP A 701 -23.93 -26.93 4.16
CA ASP A 701 -24.83 -26.69 3.03
C ASP A 701 -26.11 -27.53 3.25
N PRO A 702 -27.11 -27.03 4.01
CA PRO A 702 -28.29 -27.84 4.39
C PRO A 702 -29.19 -28.21 3.20
N ASP A 703 -29.44 -29.50 3.00
CA ASP A 703 -30.33 -30.01 1.95
C ASP A 703 -31.76 -29.46 2.05
N GLN A 704 -32.19 -29.11 3.29
CA GLN A 704 -33.53 -28.60 3.57
C GLN A 704 -33.75 -27.18 3.05
N VAL A 705 -32.65 -26.39 2.88
CA VAL A 705 -32.68 -25.03 2.37
C VAL A 705 -31.71 -24.93 1.22
N ARG A 706 -32.16 -25.34 0.04
CA ARG A 706 -31.32 -25.32 -1.16
C ARG A 706 -30.80 -23.91 -1.44
N GLY A 707 -29.52 -23.81 -1.77
CA GLY A 707 -28.84 -22.54 -2.04
C GLY A 707 -28.33 -21.80 -0.79
N LEU A 708 -28.50 -22.35 0.44
CA LEU A 708 -27.89 -21.84 1.65
C LEU A 708 -26.52 -22.49 1.88
N SER A 709 -25.50 -21.67 2.12
CA SER A 709 -24.17 -22.09 2.57
C SER A 709 -23.75 -21.28 3.79
N LEU A 710 -23.24 -21.98 4.81
CA LEU A 710 -22.79 -21.41 6.07
C LEU A 710 -21.35 -21.83 6.32
N ASN A 711 -20.47 -20.90 6.64
CA ASN A 711 -19.11 -21.22 7.05
C ASN A 711 -18.67 -20.41 8.28
N VAL A 712 -17.85 -21.06 9.12
CA VAL A 712 -17.19 -20.44 10.26
C VAL A 712 -15.79 -21.03 10.40
N ASP A 713 -14.78 -20.18 10.48
CA ASP A 713 -13.38 -20.55 10.67
C ASP A 713 -12.79 -19.81 11.87
N SER A 714 -12.13 -20.51 12.75
CA SER A 714 -11.28 -19.98 13.83
C SER A 714 -9.83 -20.07 13.41
N TRP A 715 -9.11 -18.96 13.45
CA TRP A 715 -7.74 -18.93 12.98
C TRP A 715 -6.79 -18.28 14.01
N ARG A 716 -5.53 -18.71 13.97
CA ARG A 716 -4.45 -18.16 14.78
C ARG A 716 -3.15 -18.16 13.98
N VAL A 717 -2.43 -17.03 14.01
CA VAL A 717 -1.08 -16.90 13.45
C VAL A 717 -0.14 -16.47 14.56
N VAL A 718 0.96 -17.20 14.71
CA VAL A 718 2.04 -16.90 15.66
C VAL A 718 3.30 -16.72 14.85
N LEU A 719 3.94 -15.54 14.95
CA LEU A 719 5.21 -15.24 14.29
C LEU A 719 6.28 -15.07 15.35
N ASP A 720 7.41 -15.69 15.13
CA ASP A 720 8.66 -15.49 15.87
C ASP A 720 9.62 -14.69 14.97
N ASP A 721 10.49 -13.87 15.54
CA ASP A 721 11.47 -13.03 14.83
C ASP A 721 10.83 -12.09 13.77
N MET A 722 9.66 -11.52 14.04
CA MET A 722 8.97 -10.60 13.10
C MET A 722 9.87 -9.42 12.77
N LEU A 723 10.02 -9.12 11.48
CA LEU A 723 10.79 -7.96 10.99
C LEU A 723 9.94 -6.71 11.09
N THR A 724 10.40 -5.74 11.89
CA THR A 724 9.75 -4.43 12.09
C THR A 724 10.78 -3.32 12.01
N GLY A 725 10.35 -2.10 11.78
CA GLY A 725 11.21 -0.92 11.90
C GLY A 725 11.67 -0.70 13.34
N VAL A 726 12.81 -0.06 13.51
CA VAL A 726 13.34 0.39 14.80
C VAL A 726 13.65 1.88 14.72
N GLY A 727 13.42 2.61 15.82
CA GLY A 727 13.79 4.02 15.94
C GLY A 727 15.15 4.21 16.61
N TYR A 728 15.80 5.34 16.36
CA TYR A 728 17.10 5.67 16.97
C TYR A 728 17.05 5.72 18.51
N GLN A 729 15.96 6.23 19.10
CA GLN A 729 15.76 6.21 20.54
C GLN A 729 15.76 4.77 21.07
N GLN A 730 15.06 3.85 20.40
CA GLN A 730 15.01 2.45 20.78
C GLN A 730 16.40 1.80 20.68
N VAL A 731 17.17 2.07 19.60
CA VAL A 731 18.55 1.55 19.47
C VAL A 731 19.41 1.93 20.67
N VAL A 732 19.34 3.19 21.11
CA VAL A 732 20.13 3.67 22.25
C VAL A 732 19.60 3.09 23.56
N SER A 733 18.30 3.07 23.78
CA SER A 733 17.67 2.57 25.00
C SER A 733 17.87 1.07 25.20
N ASP A 734 17.65 0.25 24.16
CA ASP A 734 17.76 -1.20 24.22
C ASP A 734 19.24 -1.68 24.39
N CYS A 735 20.21 -0.90 23.89
CA CYS A 735 21.61 -1.10 24.21
C CYS A 735 21.88 -0.76 25.68
N PHE A 736 21.33 0.35 26.19
CA PHE A 736 21.57 0.85 27.55
C PHE A 736 21.02 -0.12 28.60
N ASP A 737 19.81 -0.61 28.44
CA ASP A 737 19.18 -1.55 29.38
C ASP A 737 19.59 -3.02 29.15
N GLY A 738 20.32 -3.31 28.06
CA GLY A 738 20.83 -4.63 27.70
C GLY A 738 19.77 -5.55 27.06
N SER A 739 18.59 -5.04 26.70
CA SER A 739 17.54 -5.83 26.02
C SER A 739 17.97 -6.27 24.62
N GLU A 740 18.78 -5.45 23.89
CA GLU A 740 19.36 -5.81 22.60
C GLU A 740 20.83 -5.35 22.49
N ALA A 741 21.75 -6.19 22.95
CA ALA A 741 23.18 -5.91 22.94
C ALA A 741 23.77 -5.73 21.51
N ALA A 742 23.10 -6.27 20.48
CA ALA A 742 23.51 -6.10 19.09
C ALA A 742 23.36 -4.64 18.59
N PHE A 743 22.63 -3.79 19.31
CA PHE A 743 22.50 -2.37 18.99
C PHE A 743 23.70 -1.54 19.48
N CYS A 744 24.46 -2.01 20.48
CA CYS A 744 25.56 -1.22 21.05
C CYS A 744 26.65 -0.81 20.04
N PRO A 745 27.10 -1.65 19.10
CA PRO A 745 28.04 -1.23 18.06
C PRO A 745 27.49 -0.16 17.09
N LEU A 746 26.19 0.07 17.08
CA LEU A 746 25.52 1.05 16.20
C LEU A 746 25.59 2.49 16.76
N ILE A 747 26.03 2.66 18.01
CA ILE A 747 26.09 3.94 18.73
C ILE A 747 27.54 4.42 18.73
N GLN A 748 27.75 5.65 18.29
CA GLN A 748 29.07 6.30 18.30
C GLN A 748 29.05 7.56 19.17
N ARG A 749 30.06 7.66 20.07
CA ARG A 749 30.28 8.81 20.91
C ARG A 749 31.69 9.33 20.72
N ASP A 750 31.89 10.61 20.87
CA ASP A 750 33.22 11.21 20.86
C ASP A 750 33.98 10.97 22.19
N ALA A 751 35.18 11.53 22.29
CA ALA A 751 36.03 11.40 23.48
C ALA A 751 35.44 12.05 24.74
N THR A 752 34.47 12.94 24.60
CA THR A 752 33.76 13.63 25.69
C THR A 752 32.47 12.97 26.08
N GLY A 753 32.07 11.85 25.39
CA GLY A 753 30.86 11.12 25.63
C GLY A 753 29.64 11.63 24.82
N GLN A 754 29.77 12.74 24.09
CA GLN A 754 28.65 13.25 23.26
C GLN A 754 28.34 12.29 22.13
N LEU A 755 27.04 12.09 21.85
CA LEU A 755 26.60 11.32 20.69
C LEU A 755 27.01 12.03 19.39
N THR A 756 27.58 11.29 18.47
CA THR A 756 27.96 11.78 17.14
C THR A 756 27.17 11.09 16.05
N ARG A 757 26.85 9.79 16.25
CA ARG A 757 26.09 9.02 15.26
C ARG A 757 25.34 7.85 15.92
N VAL A 758 24.11 7.61 15.44
CA VAL A 758 23.35 6.38 15.70
C VAL A 758 23.00 5.76 14.35
N SER A 759 23.51 4.55 14.10
CA SER A 759 23.16 3.78 12.91
C SER A 759 21.90 2.95 13.19
N VAL A 760 20.92 2.99 12.29
CA VAL A 760 19.61 2.37 12.49
C VAL A 760 19.34 1.40 11.33
N PRO A 761 19.16 0.08 11.57
CA PRO A 761 18.74 -0.83 10.50
C PRO A 761 17.29 -0.56 10.10
N PHE A 762 16.95 -0.68 8.82
CA PHE A 762 15.57 -0.53 8.35
C PHE A 762 14.60 -1.51 8.99
N ALA A 763 15.09 -2.68 9.31
CA ALA A 763 14.35 -3.71 10.00
C ALA A 763 15.24 -4.42 11.02
N TYR A 764 14.60 -4.90 12.07
CA TYR A 764 15.21 -5.80 13.05
C TYR A 764 14.20 -6.88 13.44
N ASN A 765 14.66 -7.96 14.06
CA ASN A 765 13.79 -9.03 14.50
C ASN A 765 13.19 -8.67 15.87
N SER A 766 11.95 -8.17 15.89
CA SER A 766 11.31 -7.59 17.09
C SER A 766 10.63 -8.57 18.03
N GLY A 767 10.84 -9.87 17.82
CA GLY A 767 10.29 -10.88 18.70
C GLY A 767 9.02 -11.54 18.17
N LYS A 768 8.10 -11.92 19.06
CA LYS A 768 6.96 -12.78 18.76
C LYS A 768 5.64 -12.00 18.72
N VAL A 769 4.82 -12.31 17.71
CA VAL A 769 3.46 -11.80 17.56
C VAL A 769 2.45 -12.93 17.56
N ASP A 770 1.32 -12.79 18.28
CA ASP A 770 0.21 -13.75 18.34
C ASP A 770 -1.10 -13.05 17.95
N ILE A 771 -1.65 -13.47 16.80
CA ILE A 771 -2.88 -12.90 16.22
C ILE A 771 -3.94 -13.99 16.12
N ARG A 772 -5.18 -13.68 16.53
CA ARG A 772 -6.30 -14.61 16.54
C ARG A 772 -7.59 -13.95 16.10
N GLY A 773 -8.45 -14.73 15.46
CA GLY A 773 -9.77 -14.26 15.09
C GLY A 773 -10.68 -15.36 14.56
N TYR A 774 -11.81 -14.90 14.04
CA TYR A 774 -12.84 -15.76 13.44
C TYR A 774 -13.29 -15.12 12.13
N ASP A 775 -13.49 -15.94 11.12
CA ASP A 775 -14.16 -15.59 9.87
C ASP A 775 -15.48 -16.32 9.80
N ALA A 776 -16.56 -15.68 9.37
CA ALA A 776 -17.86 -16.26 9.22
C ALA A 776 -18.53 -15.78 7.92
N GLY A 777 -19.20 -16.70 7.22
CA GLY A 777 -19.95 -16.41 6.01
C GLY A 777 -21.32 -17.04 6.02
N ILE A 778 -22.31 -16.36 5.47
CA ILE A 778 -23.65 -16.83 5.18
C ILE A 778 -23.95 -16.43 3.74
N HIS A 779 -24.22 -17.39 2.88
CA HIS A 779 -24.56 -17.16 1.49
C HIS A 779 -25.86 -17.88 1.17
N TYR A 780 -26.79 -17.21 0.51
CA TYR A 780 -28.07 -17.78 0.12
C TYR A 780 -28.45 -17.32 -1.28
N THR A 781 -28.75 -18.30 -2.15
CA THR A 781 -29.26 -18.04 -3.48
C THR A 781 -30.68 -18.59 -3.60
N LEU A 782 -31.63 -17.69 -3.80
CA LEU A 782 -33.01 -17.99 -4.08
C LEU A 782 -33.23 -17.90 -5.59
N ALA A 783 -33.14 -19.04 -6.25
CA ALA A 783 -33.36 -19.17 -7.71
C ALA A 783 -34.84 -19.35 -8.04
N ASP A 784 -35.20 -19.16 -9.31
CA ASP A 784 -36.47 -19.51 -9.93
C ASP A 784 -37.73 -18.90 -9.28
N THR A 785 -37.63 -17.65 -8.78
CA THR A 785 -38.81 -16.92 -8.31
C THR A 785 -39.51 -16.22 -9.49
N ALA A 786 -40.79 -15.88 -9.31
CA ALA A 786 -41.53 -15.07 -10.27
C ALA A 786 -40.93 -13.67 -10.52
N TRP A 787 -40.05 -13.24 -9.62
CA TRP A 787 -39.35 -11.95 -9.66
C TRP A 787 -37.89 -12.05 -10.09
N GLY A 788 -37.44 -13.24 -10.50
CA GLY A 788 -36.07 -13.54 -10.86
C GLY A 788 -35.29 -14.23 -9.74
N THR A 789 -33.95 -14.21 -9.83
CA THR A 789 -33.04 -14.82 -8.88
C THR A 789 -32.53 -13.77 -7.90
N PHE A 790 -32.49 -14.11 -6.62
CA PHE A 790 -31.89 -13.30 -5.56
C PHE A 790 -30.68 -14.03 -4.97
N ALA A 791 -29.54 -13.37 -4.89
CA ALA A 791 -28.37 -13.86 -4.19
C ALA A 791 -28.00 -12.89 -3.06
N THR A 792 -27.83 -13.39 -1.84
CA THR A 792 -27.43 -12.57 -0.70
C THR A 792 -26.30 -13.23 0.04
N GLY A 793 -25.41 -12.41 0.60
CA GLY A 793 -24.28 -12.88 1.39
C GLY A 793 -23.95 -11.94 2.54
N LEU A 794 -23.38 -12.50 3.59
CA LEU A 794 -22.79 -11.77 4.70
C LEU A 794 -21.44 -12.43 5.02
N ASP A 795 -20.36 -11.70 4.81
CA ASP A 795 -19.01 -12.10 5.21
C ASP A 795 -18.56 -11.21 6.37
N ALA A 796 -18.03 -11.80 7.44
CA ALA A 796 -17.56 -11.09 8.61
C ALA A 796 -16.25 -11.65 9.13
N THR A 797 -15.38 -10.74 9.60
CA THR A 797 -14.15 -11.06 10.33
C THR A 797 -14.21 -10.43 11.72
N PHE A 798 -13.92 -11.22 12.74
CA PHE A 798 -13.78 -10.80 14.12
C PHE A 798 -12.34 -11.03 14.58
N PHE A 799 -11.64 -9.94 14.90
CA PHE A 799 -10.32 -9.99 15.53
C PHE A 799 -10.49 -10.11 17.05
N SER A 800 -9.97 -11.19 17.63
CA SER A 800 -10.05 -11.42 19.07
C SER A 800 -8.80 -10.93 19.81
N SER A 801 -7.62 -11.10 19.22
CA SER A 801 -6.34 -10.72 19.82
C SER A 801 -5.30 -10.36 18.76
N TYR A 802 -4.50 -9.33 19.07
CA TYR A 802 -3.25 -8.97 18.41
C TYR A 802 -2.28 -8.53 19.50
N ARG A 803 -1.24 -9.34 19.79
CA ARG A 803 -0.32 -9.12 20.91
C ARG A 803 1.12 -9.40 20.55
N PHE A 804 2.03 -8.60 21.11
CA PHE A 804 3.45 -8.88 21.07
C PHE A 804 3.89 -9.65 22.33
N ALA A 805 4.94 -10.48 22.22
CA ALA A 805 5.48 -11.19 23.39
C ALA A 805 6.14 -10.20 24.36
N GLY A 806 5.87 -10.38 25.64
CA GLY A 806 6.32 -9.43 26.67
C GLY A 806 5.39 -8.25 26.89
N ASP A 807 4.47 -7.98 25.94
CA ASP A 807 3.47 -6.92 26.03
C ASP A 807 2.10 -7.54 26.36
N PRO A 808 1.49 -7.22 27.51
CA PRO A 808 0.16 -7.71 27.87
C PRO A 808 -0.95 -7.08 27.04
N HIS A 809 -0.66 -6.01 26.27
CA HIS A 809 -1.64 -5.24 25.55
C HIS A 809 -2.24 -6.00 24.37
N ASN A 810 -3.51 -5.71 24.06
CA ASN A 810 -4.23 -6.22 22.91
C ASN A 810 -4.62 -5.07 21.98
N TYR A 811 -3.89 -4.90 20.89
CA TYR A 811 -4.05 -3.81 19.92
C TYR A 811 -5.35 -3.88 19.09
N VAL A 812 -6.19 -4.90 19.29
CA VAL A 812 -7.47 -5.01 18.58
C VAL A 812 -8.47 -3.97 19.11
N GLY A 813 -9.01 -3.19 18.20
CA GLY A 813 -9.93 -2.09 18.51
C GLY A 813 -9.24 -0.73 18.54
N GLU A 814 -7.97 -0.65 18.15
CA GLU A 814 -7.19 0.58 18.15
C GLU A 814 -6.74 1.00 16.74
N ASN A 815 -6.43 2.28 16.59
CA ASN A 815 -5.62 2.85 15.54
C ASN A 815 -4.27 3.21 16.17
N SER A 816 -3.26 2.44 15.89
CA SER A 816 -1.92 2.58 16.46
C SER A 816 -0.88 2.62 15.34
N SER A 817 0.40 2.62 15.67
CA SER A 817 1.51 2.45 14.73
C SER A 817 1.40 1.15 13.90
N TRP A 818 0.61 0.18 14.34
CA TRP A 818 0.31 -1.08 13.64
C TRP A 818 -0.90 -0.98 12.70
N GLY A 819 -1.42 0.22 12.46
CA GLY A 819 -2.58 0.49 11.64
C GLY A 819 -3.92 0.46 12.38
N ASN A 820 -5.00 0.71 11.64
CA ASN A 820 -6.35 0.72 12.19
C ASN A 820 -6.96 -0.68 12.17
N MET A 821 -7.30 -1.19 13.37
CA MET A 821 -7.71 -2.58 13.57
C MET A 821 -9.08 -2.70 14.26
N PRO A 822 -10.19 -2.35 13.56
CA PRO A 822 -11.53 -2.56 14.11
C PRO A 822 -11.74 -4.02 14.47
N ARG A 823 -12.31 -4.28 15.67
CA ARG A 823 -12.60 -5.64 16.14
C ARG A 823 -13.54 -6.42 15.22
N TRP A 824 -14.50 -5.74 14.63
CA TRP A 824 -15.46 -6.30 13.68
C TRP A 824 -15.37 -5.60 12.33
N ARG A 825 -15.30 -6.38 11.29
CA ARG A 825 -15.49 -5.95 9.92
C ARG A 825 -16.46 -6.90 9.23
N ALA A 826 -17.42 -6.35 8.47
CA ALA A 826 -18.37 -7.18 7.74
C ALA A 826 -18.80 -6.53 6.44
N VAL A 827 -19.16 -7.37 5.47
CA VAL A 827 -19.77 -6.96 4.21
C VAL A 827 -21.02 -7.80 3.98
N ALA A 828 -22.15 -7.14 3.81
CA ALA A 828 -23.38 -7.76 3.35
C ALA A 828 -23.63 -7.37 1.90
N ASN A 829 -24.09 -8.30 1.09
CA ASN A 829 -24.46 -8.07 -0.30
C ASN A 829 -25.85 -8.66 -0.61
N LEU A 830 -26.56 -8.01 -1.53
CA LEU A 830 -27.78 -8.50 -2.14
C LEU A 830 -27.69 -8.22 -3.64
N ALA A 831 -27.83 -9.26 -4.43
CA ALA A 831 -27.92 -9.17 -5.90
C ALA A 831 -29.29 -9.69 -6.37
N TRP A 832 -29.81 -9.12 -7.43
CA TRP A 832 -31.07 -9.48 -8.09
C TRP A 832 -30.90 -9.53 -9.60
N ASP A 833 -31.32 -10.65 -10.18
CA ASP A 833 -31.26 -10.91 -11.61
C ASP A 833 -32.66 -11.20 -12.14
N ASN A 834 -33.08 -10.44 -13.16
CA ASN A 834 -34.36 -10.69 -13.84
C ASN A 834 -34.26 -10.35 -15.33
N GLY A 835 -34.06 -11.35 -16.16
CA GLY A 835 -33.87 -11.21 -17.59
C GLY A 835 -32.69 -10.31 -17.93
N PRO A 836 -32.92 -9.12 -18.59
CA PRO A 836 -31.83 -8.24 -18.96
C PRO A 836 -31.35 -7.32 -17.79
N TRP A 837 -32.03 -7.35 -16.65
CA TRP A 837 -31.76 -6.48 -15.51
C TRP A 837 -30.97 -7.19 -14.46
N HIS A 838 -29.99 -6.49 -13.92
CA HIS A 838 -29.26 -6.88 -12.73
C HIS A 838 -29.15 -5.68 -11.79
N ALA A 839 -29.40 -5.90 -10.51
CA ALA A 839 -29.23 -4.90 -9.47
C ALA A 839 -28.41 -5.46 -8.30
N SER A 840 -27.58 -4.65 -7.69
CA SER A 840 -26.84 -5.02 -6.49
C SER A 840 -26.88 -3.94 -5.41
N TRP A 841 -26.82 -4.39 -4.17
CA TRP A 841 -26.64 -3.56 -2.99
C TRP A 841 -25.60 -4.19 -2.08
N ASN A 842 -24.68 -3.35 -1.58
CA ASN A 842 -23.63 -3.77 -0.67
C ASN A 842 -23.64 -2.87 0.57
N ALA A 843 -23.44 -3.45 1.75
CA ALA A 843 -23.24 -2.73 2.99
C ALA A 843 -21.94 -3.16 3.63
N ARG A 844 -21.06 -2.19 3.94
CA ARG A 844 -19.77 -2.42 4.58
C ARG A 844 -19.79 -1.85 5.98
N TYR A 845 -19.66 -2.70 6.99
CA TYR A 845 -19.58 -2.35 8.40
C TYR A 845 -18.13 -2.35 8.89
N LEU A 846 -17.73 -1.27 9.55
CA LEU A 846 -16.47 -1.10 10.25
C LEU A 846 -16.78 -0.83 11.73
N GLY A 847 -16.28 -1.68 12.60
CA GLY A 847 -16.48 -1.57 14.04
C GLY A 847 -15.81 -0.33 14.64
N ARG A 848 -16.20 0.00 15.87
CA ARG A 848 -15.56 1.07 16.62
C ARG A 848 -14.09 0.77 16.89
N THR A 849 -13.28 1.83 16.91
CA THR A 849 -11.88 1.81 17.33
C THR A 849 -11.61 2.97 18.27
N VAL A 850 -10.37 3.07 18.73
CA VAL A 850 -9.86 4.19 19.49
C VAL A 850 -8.65 4.72 18.76
N ASN A 851 -8.47 6.03 18.71
CA ASN A 851 -7.23 6.62 18.23
C ASN A 851 -6.21 6.67 19.36
N GLY A 852 -4.99 6.22 19.09
CA GLY A 852 -3.94 6.10 20.07
C GLY A 852 -3.96 4.77 20.84
N SER A 853 -2.87 4.47 21.49
CA SER A 853 -2.72 3.35 22.42
C SER A 853 -2.71 3.89 23.84
N GLN A 854 -3.29 3.14 24.81
CA GLN A 854 -3.20 3.44 26.23
C GLN A 854 -1.81 3.17 26.82
N TYR A 855 -0.87 2.67 26.00
CA TYR A 855 0.45 2.27 26.44
C TYR A 855 1.50 3.29 26.04
N GLU A 856 2.26 3.79 26.99
CA GLU A 856 3.26 4.86 26.87
C GLU A 856 4.27 4.66 25.74
N ASN A 857 4.64 3.41 25.45
CA ASN A 857 5.62 3.12 24.39
C ASN A 857 5.06 3.16 22.95
N PHE A 858 3.74 3.35 22.78
CA PHE A 858 3.07 3.32 21.48
C PHE A 858 2.03 4.44 21.33
N CYS A 859 2.19 5.53 22.07
CA CYS A 859 1.35 6.70 21.91
C CYS A 859 1.47 7.24 20.49
N VAL A 860 0.33 7.58 19.90
CA VAL A 860 0.27 8.34 18.64
C VAL A 860 0.50 9.83 18.94
N ASP A 861 -0.11 10.31 20.01
CA ASP A 861 0.04 11.67 20.55
C ASP A 861 0.08 11.59 22.10
N THR A 862 0.84 12.48 22.73
CA THR A 862 1.07 12.48 24.17
C THR A 862 0.51 13.78 24.79
N ASN A 863 -0.26 13.64 25.87
CA ASN A 863 -0.76 14.74 26.67
C ASN A 863 0.39 15.45 27.42
N ALA A 864 0.14 16.64 27.92
CA ALA A 864 1.12 17.42 28.68
C ALA A 864 1.62 16.72 29.96
N ASP A 865 0.82 15.83 30.53
CA ASP A 865 1.17 15.03 31.73
C ASP A 865 1.98 13.75 31.38
N GLY A 866 2.33 13.54 30.11
CA GLY A 866 3.05 12.37 29.62
C GLY A 866 2.16 11.16 29.32
N SER A 867 0.84 11.22 29.60
CA SER A 867 -0.09 10.15 29.25
C SER A 867 -0.42 10.13 27.77
N CYS A 868 -0.80 8.97 27.24
CA CYS A 868 -1.24 8.86 25.85
C CYS A 868 -2.57 9.57 25.60
N ALA A 869 -2.65 10.37 24.56
CA ALA A 869 -3.89 10.94 24.07
C ALA A 869 -4.79 9.83 23.51
N TYR A 870 -6.06 9.82 23.91
CA TYR A 870 -6.99 8.74 23.64
C TYR A 870 -8.34 9.29 23.18
N PHE A 871 -8.78 8.91 21.99
CA PHE A 871 -10.02 9.39 21.41
C PHE A 871 -10.87 8.24 20.82
N PRO A 872 -12.16 8.08 21.23
CA PRO A 872 -13.02 7.02 20.70
C PRO A 872 -13.53 7.33 19.30
N ILE A 873 -13.43 6.35 18.41
CA ILE A 873 -13.90 6.39 17.03
C ILE A 873 -15.13 5.50 16.88
N GLY A 874 -16.25 6.08 16.47
CA GLY A 874 -17.52 5.37 16.28
C GLY A 874 -17.51 4.39 15.11
N SER A 875 -18.38 3.37 15.17
CA SER A 875 -18.59 2.47 14.04
C SER A 875 -19.20 3.17 12.83
N VAL A 876 -18.92 2.66 11.64
CA VAL A 876 -19.39 3.21 10.36
C VAL A 876 -19.99 2.11 9.50
N VAL A 877 -21.09 2.44 8.81
CA VAL A 877 -21.66 1.63 7.72
C VAL A 877 -21.68 2.47 6.45
N TYR A 878 -21.16 1.91 5.37
CA TYR A 878 -21.27 2.45 4.02
C TYR A 878 -22.22 1.58 3.20
N HIS A 879 -23.07 2.20 2.39
CA HIS A 879 -24.00 1.52 1.50
C HIS A 879 -23.69 1.89 0.06
N ASP A 880 -23.55 0.89 -0.80
CA ASP A 880 -23.33 1.05 -2.23
C ASP A 880 -24.49 0.37 -2.97
N ALA A 881 -24.92 0.92 -4.11
CA ALA A 881 -25.99 0.33 -4.93
C ALA A 881 -25.69 0.50 -6.41
N SER A 882 -26.06 -0.50 -7.20
CA SER A 882 -25.94 -0.44 -8.65
C SER A 882 -27.13 -1.07 -9.36
N LEU A 883 -27.35 -0.66 -10.62
CA LEU A 883 -28.33 -1.20 -11.53
C LEU A 883 -27.70 -1.32 -12.92
N SER A 884 -27.81 -2.46 -13.55
CA SER A 884 -27.38 -2.66 -14.92
C SER A 884 -28.49 -3.25 -15.80
N ARG A 885 -28.37 -2.99 -17.10
CA ARG A 885 -29.27 -3.54 -18.11
C ARG A 885 -28.49 -3.99 -19.32
N LYS A 886 -28.69 -5.22 -19.72
CA LYS A 886 -28.22 -5.75 -20.99
C LYS A 886 -29.19 -5.34 -22.11
N ILE A 887 -28.68 -4.67 -23.14
CA ILE A 887 -29.44 -4.17 -24.30
C ILE A 887 -29.01 -5.01 -25.51
N ALA A 888 -29.69 -6.12 -25.72
CA ALA A 888 -29.30 -7.12 -26.73
C ALA A 888 -29.24 -6.51 -28.15
N SER A 889 -30.17 -5.59 -28.51
CA SER A 889 -30.21 -4.93 -29.83
C SER A 889 -29.00 -4.04 -30.12
N LEU A 890 -28.26 -3.60 -29.08
CA LEU A 890 -27.05 -2.77 -29.16
C LEU A 890 -25.79 -3.53 -28.75
N HIS A 891 -25.89 -4.83 -28.53
CA HIS A 891 -24.76 -5.65 -28.01
C HIS A 891 -24.07 -4.96 -26.83
N SER A 892 -24.86 -4.35 -25.93
CA SER A 892 -24.28 -3.50 -24.87
C SER A 892 -24.91 -3.77 -23.51
N THR A 893 -24.12 -3.48 -22.47
CA THR A 893 -24.56 -3.42 -21.08
C THR A 893 -24.30 -2.02 -20.54
N LEU A 894 -25.37 -1.36 -20.06
CA LEU A 894 -25.28 -0.08 -19.36
C LEU A 894 -25.46 -0.35 -17.88
N ALA A 895 -24.49 0.10 -17.06
CA ALA A 895 -24.57 0.06 -15.62
C ALA A 895 -24.44 1.46 -15.02
N VAL A 896 -25.16 1.73 -13.93
CA VAL A 896 -25.06 2.94 -13.13
C VAL A 896 -25.03 2.56 -11.66
N GLY A 897 -24.29 3.31 -10.86
CA GLY A 897 -24.23 3.03 -9.44
C GLY A 897 -23.83 4.24 -8.61
N ILE A 898 -23.99 4.06 -7.31
CA ILE A 898 -23.66 5.05 -6.30
C ILE A 898 -22.93 4.35 -5.17
N ASP A 899 -21.69 4.72 -4.95
CA ASP A 899 -20.93 4.32 -3.76
C ASP A 899 -21.21 5.32 -2.65
N ASN A 900 -21.24 4.86 -1.42
CA ASN A 900 -21.55 5.65 -0.23
C ASN A 900 -22.85 6.44 -0.39
N LEU A 901 -23.95 5.73 -0.65
CA LEU A 901 -25.29 6.28 -0.90
C LEU A 901 -25.74 7.31 0.16
N GLY A 902 -25.36 7.08 1.43
CA GLY A 902 -25.67 7.95 2.55
C GLY A 902 -24.79 9.19 2.68
N ASP A 903 -23.80 9.38 1.80
CA ASP A 903 -22.79 10.44 1.92
C ASP A 903 -22.10 10.46 3.30
N ARG A 904 -21.87 9.26 3.84
CA ARG A 904 -21.29 9.10 5.16
C ARG A 904 -19.84 9.56 5.15
N LYS A 905 -19.54 10.61 5.94
CA LYS A 905 -18.17 11.11 6.11
C LYS A 905 -17.33 10.11 6.90
N PRO A 906 -16.02 10.06 6.67
CA PRO A 906 -15.13 9.27 7.51
C PRO A 906 -15.11 9.83 8.94
N PRO A 907 -14.89 8.99 9.96
CA PRO A 907 -14.70 9.48 11.32
C PRO A 907 -13.40 10.31 11.40
N ARG A 908 -13.38 11.27 12.33
CA ARG A 908 -12.19 12.08 12.60
C ARG A 908 -11.30 11.38 13.60
N PHE A 909 -10.02 11.38 13.30
CA PHE A 909 -8.94 10.78 14.10
C PHE A 909 -8.07 11.88 14.71
N TYR A 910 -8.48 12.98 15.04
CA TYR A 910 -7.81 14.07 15.74
C TYR A 910 -6.33 13.82 16.10
N SER A 911 -5.55 13.45 15.10
CA SER A 911 -4.12 13.15 15.21
C SER A 911 -3.38 13.71 14.01
N TYR A 912 -2.30 14.44 14.27
CA TYR A 912 -1.44 14.99 13.22
C TYR A 912 -0.78 13.89 12.38
N SER A 913 -0.53 12.73 12.96
CA SER A 913 0.06 11.57 12.25
C SER A 913 -0.89 10.96 11.21
N ASN A 914 -2.21 11.20 11.33
CA ASN A 914 -3.19 10.76 10.35
C ASN A 914 -3.45 11.87 9.33
N ALA A 915 -2.94 11.71 8.12
CA ALA A 915 -3.22 12.62 7.01
C ALA A 915 -4.73 12.85 6.85
N ALA A 916 -5.13 14.09 6.65
CA ALA A 916 -6.54 14.49 6.48
C ALA A 916 -7.45 14.24 7.71
N ASN A 917 -6.91 14.12 8.92
CA ASN A 917 -7.63 13.82 10.16
C ASN A 917 -8.50 12.56 10.07
N THR A 918 -8.10 11.58 9.31
CA THR A 918 -8.80 10.29 9.18
C THR A 918 -7.83 9.21 8.73
N GLU A 919 -8.19 7.98 8.98
CA GLU A 919 -7.43 6.83 8.48
C GLU A 919 -7.97 6.45 7.09
N ALA A 920 -7.32 7.03 6.04
CA ALA A 920 -7.78 6.95 4.64
C ALA A 920 -7.63 5.55 4.01
N SER A 921 -6.87 4.63 4.61
CA SER A 921 -6.76 3.25 4.12
C SER A 921 -7.97 2.39 4.51
N THR A 922 -8.70 2.78 5.55
CA THR A 922 -9.86 2.04 6.08
C THR A 922 -11.19 2.70 5.72
N TYR A 923 -11.26 4.03 5.80
CA TYR A 923 -12.51 4.77 5.66
C TYR A 923 -12.62 5.49 4.30
N ASP A 924 -13.87 5.65 3.85
CA ASP A 924 -14.16 6.37 2.60
C ASP A 924 -13.93 7.88 2.75
N THR A 925 -12.99 8.40 1.97
CA THR A 925 -12.61 9.82 1.93
C THR A 925 -13.27 10.60 0.79
N LEU A 926 -13.89 9.92 -0.18
CA LEU A 926 -14.54 10.57 -1.33
C LEU A 926 -15.94 11.11 -1.01
N GLY A 927 -16.68 10.46 -0.11
CA GLY A 927 -18.09 10.66 0.11
C GLY A 927 -18.94 10.00 -0.98
N ARG A 928 -20.17 10.48 -1.20
CA ARG A 928 -21.05 9.92 -2.23
C ARG A 928 -20.42 10.05 -3.60
N TYR A 929 -20.29 8.91 -4.31
CA TYR A 929 -19.59 8.80 -5.57
C TYR A 929 -20.48 8.12 -6.61
N VAL A 930 -20.85 8.84 -7.67
CA VAL A 930 -21.75 8.35 -8.72
C VAL A 930 -20.93 7.90 -9.92
N TRP A 931 -21.24 6.72 -10.44
CA TRP A 931 -20.55 6.16 -11.59
C TRP A 931 -21.51 5.61 -12.65
N SER A 932 -21.03 5.53 -13.88
CA SER A 932 -21.69 4.88 -15.01
C SER A 932 -20.68 4.12 -15.84
N ARG A 933 -21.10 2.97 -16.38
CA ARG A 933 -20.32 2.10 -17.25
C ARG A 933 -21.14 1.72 -18.47
N LEU A 934 -20.54 1.87 -19.63
CA LEU A 934 -21.04 1.30 -20.88
C LEU A 934 -20.02 0.26 -21.36
N ARG A 935 -20.48 -0.96 -21.57
CA ARG A 935 -19.73 -2.05 -22.22
C ARG A 935 -20.46 -2.45 -23.49
N VAL A 936 -19.75 -2.51 -24.60
CA VAL A 936 -20.25 -2.94 -25.91
C VAL A 936 -19.45 -4.17 -26.33
N GLU A 937 -20.12 -5.21 -26.78
CA GLU A 937 -19.52 -6.52 -27.10
C GLU A 937 -19.98 -6.96 -28.51
N PHE A 938 -19.00 -7.40 -29.34
CA PHE A 938 -19.25 -7.85 -30.73
C PHE A 938 -18.69 -9.23 -30.98
#